data_fdbf8a1f15abfd7ea46abc5c719435f6
#
_entry.id   fdbf8a1f15abfd7ea46abc5c719435f6
#
_cell.length_a   1.000
_cell.length_b   1.000
_cell.length_c   1.000
_cell.angle_alpha   90.00
_cell.angle_beta   90.00
_cell.angle_gamma   90.00
#
_symmetry.space_group_name_H-M   'P 1'
#
loop_
_entity.id
_entity.type
_entity.pdbx_description
1 polymer ?
#
loop_
_entity_poly.entity_id
_entity_poly.type
_entity_poly.pdbx_seq_one_letter_code
_entity_poly.pdbx_strand_id
1 'polypeptide(L)'
;MNIVKESLAKLLATENLIVEHRAVETAAFNVTDRVLTLPTWEHECNDVTDMFIAHEVGHALYTPDNDEWLDEIPQMFLNVTEDIRIEKLIKRRYEGLPKTFFKGYAALDIDEFFGLTGKDLSQLNLADKINLYYKIGNYRDIPFTTEEKAFLPKCDALETFKEAVELALEIQAYCKDQFDKEQDNQETPDQEQQQQQQTESTNESGQSENTTDSSESEQGDNGDSPFDNLEPVDQHKEDVADGEEGDEWHGNPTIAGRGNGPQDVQGMPEVSTAKAAESSQKKLVNKAAGENTYVEVPNEIPIDYLVDNKTIADVMDKHYSVKEQINLQESYPDAYALDEARRTAGDLVKCDSDFNAFKTSSNKEVNYLVKEFEMKKAADGYARATTSRTGVLDTANLHTYKYNDDLFKKITTIPDAKSHGLIFNIDWSGSMHHNILDTIKQTLTLVSFCRKVGIDYDVYLFTDAYHKHSTSYHDLCGQIEGHVILDNFNMLNVLTSKSNNRQHDRQALNLFRIAYTIVYRSYIGIPYTMNMGGTPLNESLLAMNELIPAFKKRTGAQKIHVVCLTDGDGHPLRAGRKMQGRGYDADEVYASHMGAGYFLRDRKTGKMYAFEGGYYYSQTNQYVHYLRDRFPECSIMNIRLLASGEWHRFKQSCLGHEYNEENVKLADAQWRKTKTFICTASAWSVQYGLAASALKNDAEFEVDENATKAQIKKAFTKSLGGKKMNKKILSSFIAQIA
;
A
#
# COMPACT_ATOMS: atom_id res chain seq x y z
N MET A 1 3.03 -15.71 -1.41
CA MET A 1 2.34 -16.69 -0.53
C MET A 1 1.53 -16.03 0.59
N ASN A 2 1.92 -14.86 1.09
CA ASN A 2 1.27 -14.24 2.25
C ASN A 2 -0.11 -13.60 2.01
N ILE A 3 -0.45 -13.17 0.79
CA ILE A 3 -1.72 -12.47 0.48
C ILE A 3 -2.97 -13.31 0.77
N VAL A 4 -2.90 -14.63 0.52
CA VAL A 4 -4.04 -15.53 0.75
C VAL A 4 -4.26 -15.74 2.27
N LYS A 5 -3.16 -15.88 3.02
CA LYS A 5 -3.19 -16.07 4.49
C LYS A 5 -3.62 -14.82 5.24
N GLU A 6 -3.20 -13.64 4.77
CA GLU A 6 -3.69 -12.35 5.25
C GLU A 6 -5.21 -12.20 5.02
N SER A 7 -5.69 -12.62 3.85
CA SER A 7 -7.12 -12.62 3.54
C SER A 7 -7.91 -13.57 4.44
N LEU A 8 -7.32 -14.72 4.82
CA LEU A 8 -7.93 -15.66 5.76
C LEU A 8 -8.08 -15.03 7.14
N ALA A 9 -7.03 -14.42 7.70
CA ALA A 9 -7.09 -13.77 9.01
C ALA A 9 -8.15 -12.66 9.05
N LYS A 10 -8.19 -11.79 8.01
CA LYS A 10 -9.20 -10.73 7.89
C LYS A 10 -10.62 -11.25 7.74
N LEU A 11 -10.81 -12.33 6.95
CA LEU A 11 -12.11 -12.97 6.79
C LEU A 11 -12.62 -13.54 8.11
N LEU A 12 -11.74 -14.18 8.87
CA LEU A 12 -12.08 -14.79 10.16
C LEU A 12 -12.35 -13.73 11.24
N ALA A 13 -11.62 -12.62 11.24
CA ALA A 13 -11.82 -11.54 12.20
C ALA A 13 -13.17 -10.82 12.03
N THR A 14 -13.79 -10.83 10.83
CA THR A 14 -15.03 -10.10 10.48
C THR A 14 -14.96 -8.59 10.74
N GLU A 15 -13.80 -8.06 10.96
CA GLU A 15 -13.51 -6.64 11.15
C GLU A 15 -12.29 -6.24 10.32
N ASN A 16 -12.06 -4.94 10.20
CA ASN A 16 -10.94 -4.42 9.42
C ASN A 16 -9.61 -4.57 10.21
N LEU A 17 -9.21 -5.80 10.43
CA LEU A 17 -7.99 -6.17 11.13
C LEU A 17 -6.77 -5.96 10.21
N ILE A 18 -5.72 -5.37 10.73
CA ILE A 18 -4.42 -5.29 10.06
C ILE A 18 -3.61 -6.52 10.46
N VAL A 19 -3.12 -7.26 9.46
CA VAL A 19 -2.31 -8.46 9.68
C VAL A 19 -0.89 -8.20 9.18
N GLU A 20 0.10 -8.31 10.06
CA GLU A 20 1.52 -8.17 9.73
C GLU A 20 2.22 -9.52 9.87
N HIS A 21 3.12 -9.83 8.96
CA HIS A 21 4.01 -10.99 9.06
C HIS A 21 5.43 -10.50 9.33
N ARG A 22 5.93 -10.77 10.53
CA ARG A 22 7.28 -10.34 10.96
C ARG A 22 8.13 -11.55 11.35
N ALA A 23 9.45 -11.35 11.42
CA ALA A 23 10.39 -12.33 11.94
C ALA A 23 10.39 -12.30 13.48
N VAL A 24 9.22 -12.48 14.09
CA VAL A 24 9.03 -12.59 15.55
C VAL A 24 8.84 -14.05 15.94
N GLU A 25 9.18 -14.40 17.16
CA GLU A 25 9.07 -15.78 17.65
C GLU A 25 7.65 -16.17 18.00
N THR A 26 6.83 -15.22 18.42
CA THR A 26 5.44 -15.42 18.85
C THR A 26 4.50 -14.45 18.16
N ALA A 27 3.24 -14.83 18.01
CA ALA A 27 2.21 -13.93 17.53
C ALA A 27 1.84 -12.90 18.61
N ALA A 28 1.44 -11.70 18.19
CA ALA A 28 1.01 -10.64 19.08
C ALA A 28 -0.12 -9.83 18.48
N PHE A 29 -1.08 -9.44 19.30
CA PHE A 29 -2.20 -8.58 18.89
C PHE A 29 -2.17 -7.25 19.64
N ASN A 30 -2.03 -6.16 18.90
CA ASN A 30 -2.17 -4.82 19.45
C ASN A 30 -3.65 -4.42 19.43
N VAL A 31 -4.27 -4.38 20.60
CA VAL A 31 -5.70 -4.08 20.75
C VAL A 31 -6.03 -2.64 20.37
N THR A 32 -5.14 -1.69 20.70
CA THR A 32 -5.33 -0.26 20.43
C THR A 32 -5.27 0.03 18.93
N ASP A 33 -4.25 -0.49 18.25
CA ASP A 33 -4.01 -0.27 16.84
C ASP A 33 -4.72 -1.27 15.93
N ARG A 34 -5.33 -2.32 16.50
CA ARG A 34 -5.99 -3.43 15.79
C ARG A 34 -5.04 -4.11 14.79
N VAL A 35 -3.79 -4.33 15.19
CA VAL A 35 -2.74 -4.97 14.41
C VAL A 35 -2.45 -6.35 14.97
N LEU A 36 -2.63 -7.38 14.16
CA LEU A 36 -2.26 -8.76 14.44
C LEU A 36 -0.90 -9.04 13.80
N THR A 37 0.15 -9.18 14.60
CA THR A 37 1.48 -9.57 14.16
C THR A 37 1.59 -11.09 14.22
N LEU A 38 1.87 -11.71 13.08
CA LEU A 38 2.05 -13.14 12.96
C LEU A 38 3.50 -13.48 12.61
N PRO A 39 4.09 -14.51 13.23
CA PRO A 39 5.36 -15.06 12.78
C PRO A 39 5.26 -15.56 11.33
N THR A 40 6.40 -15.57 10.65
CA THR A 40 6.50 -16.18 9.32
C THR A 40 6.69 -17.70 9.50
N TRP A 41 5.60 -18.42 9.80
CA TRP A 41 5.65 -19.87 9.95
C TRP A 41 5.81 -20.57 8.60
N GLU A 42 6.67 -21.59 8.58
CA GLU A 42 6.80 -22.53 7.47
C GLU A 42 6.55 -23.96 7.94
N HIS A 43 5.61 -24.60 7.27
CA HIS A 43 5.29 -26.01 7.49
C HIS A 43 4.83 -26.64 6.17
N GLU A 44 5.14 -27.92 5.95
CA GLU A 44 4.75 -28.64 4.73
C GLU A 44 3.23 -28.73 4.57
N CYS A 45 2.51 -28.89 5.69
CA CYS A 45 1.06 -28.92 5.73
C CYS A 45 0.48 -27.51 5.87
N ASN A 46 -0.24 -27.01 4.86
CA ASN A 46 -0.90 -25.71 4.91
C ASN A 46 -1.96 -25.60 6.01
N ASP A 47 -2.64 -26.72 6.37
CA ASP A 47 -3.65 -26.72 7.44
C ASP A 47 -3.04 -26.34 8.80
N VAL A 48 -1.73 -26.58 9.06
CA VAL A 48 -1.02 -26.15 10.27
C VAL A 48 -0.94 -24.62 10.35
N THR A 49 -0.49 -23.97 9.29
CA THR A 49 -0.39 -22.51 9.27
C THR A 49 -1.77 -21.85 9.34
N ASP A 50 -2.75 -22.39 8.63
CA ASP A 50 -4.13 -21.87 8.65
C ASP A 50 -4.78 -22.05 10.05
N MET A 51 -4.45 -23.15 10.75
CA MET A 51 -4.87 -23.38 12.12
C MET A 51 -4.23 -22.37 13.08
N PHE A 52 -2.93 -22.11 12.98
CA PHE A 52 -2.27 -21.09 13.82
C PHE A 52 -2.87 -19.70 13.59
N ILE A 53 -3.11 -19.32 12.33
CA ILE A 53 -3.77 -18.05 12.02
C ILE A 53 -5.17 -17.98 12.66
N ALA A 54 -5.96 -19.06 12.57
CA ALA A 54 -7.28 -19.10 13.17
C ALA A 54 -7.24 -19.06 14.69
N HIS A 55 -6.25 -19.69 15.31
CA HIS A 55 -6.00 -19.64 16.76
C HIS A 55 -5.72 -18.21 17.22
N GLU A 56 -4.77 -17.52 16.59
CA GLU A 56 -4.41 -16.14 16.94
C GLU A 56 -5.56 -15.14 16.68
N VAL A 57 -6.33 -15.35 15.61
CA VAL A 57 -7.57 -14.58 15.38
C VAL A 57 -8.59 -14.86 16.49
N GLY A 58 -8.64 -16.08 17.01
CA GLY A 58 -9.47 -16.43 18.18
C GLY A 58 -9.12 -15.57 19.39
N HIS A 59 -7.82 -15.44 19.72
CA HIS A 59 -7.37 -14.53 20.78
C HIS A 59 -7.75 -13.09 20.48
N ALA A 60 -7.51 -12.61 19.27
CA ALA A 60 -7.84 -11.24 18.86
C ALA A 60 -9.34 -10.89 19.00
N LEU A 61 -10.22 -11.88 18.79
CA LEU A 61 -11.67 -11.68 18.85
C LEU A 61 -12.26 -11.85 20.26
N TYR A 62 -11.69 -12.73 21.07
CA TYR A 62 -12.39 -13.21 22.27
C TYR A 62 -11.61 -12.95 23.57
N THR A 63 -10.29 -12.74 23.53
CA THR A 63 -9.49 -12.49 24.73
C THR A 63 -9.50 -11.00 25.05
N PRO A 64 -9.96 -10.58 26.23
CA PRO A 64 -9.98 -9.17 26.63
C PRO A 64 -8.58 -8.67 26.96
N ASP A 65 -8.36 -7.37 26.76
CA ASP A 65 -7.14 -6.66 27.19
C ASP A 65 -7.28 -6.28 28.67
N ASN A 66 -7.10 -7.25 29.55
CA ASN A 66 -7.22 -7.05 31.00
C ASN A 66 -6.07 -7.75 31.73
N ASP A 67 -5.23 -6.96 32.40
CA ASP A 67 -4.03 -7.42 33.11
C ASP A 67 -4.28 -7.78 34.58
N GLU A 68 -5.50 -7.58 35.11
CA GLU A 68 -5.82 -7.76 36.53
C GLU A 68 -5.53 -9.18 37.07
N TRP A 69 -5.44 -10.18 36.17
CA TRP A 69 -5.31 -11.59 36.53
C TRP A 69 -3.88 -12.15 36.45
N LEU A 70 -2.94 -11.40 35.87
CA LEU A 70 -1.58 -11.87 35.60
C LEU A 70 -0.75 -12.10 36.86
N ASP A 71 -1.07 -11.42 37.95
CA ASP A 71 -0.37 -11.54 39.24
C ASP A 71 -0.86 -12.75 40.05
N GLU A 72 -2.05 -13.31 39.73
CA GLU A 72 -2.70 -14.35 40.53
C GLU A 72 -2.51 -15.78 39.96
N ILE A 73 -2.28 -15.90 38.63
CA ILE A 73 -2.24 -17.22 37.95
C ILE A 73 -0.98 -17.33 37.09
N PRO A 74 -0.24 -18.45 37.17
CA PRO A 74 0.81 -18.76 36.20
C PRO A 74 0.21 -18.83 34.80
N GLN A 75 0.79 -18.04 33.88
CA GLN A 75 0.28 -17.86 32.51
C GLN A 75 0.01 -19.17 31.77
N MET A 76 0.83 -20.21 32.01
CA MET A 76 0.68 -21.52 31.35
C MET A 76 -0.65 -22.20 31.63
N PHE A 77 -1.21 -22.08 32.84
CA PHE A 77 -2.50 -22.68 33.19
C PHE A 77 -3.65 -21.92 32.53
N LEU A 78 -3.56 -20.59 32.54
CA LEU A 78 -4.56 -19.74 31.86
C LEU A 78 -4.55 -19.97 30.37
N ASN A 79 -3.38 -20.10 29.72
CA ASN A 79 -3.28 -20.38 28.30
C ASN A 79 -4.02 -21.66 27.93
N VAL A 80 -3.92 -22.75 28.71
CA VAL A 80 -4.60 -24.01 28.44
C VAL A 80 -6.14 -23.81 28.41
N THR A 81 -6.69 -23.15 29.40
CA THR A 81 -8.16 -22.96 29.49
C THR A 81 -8.67 -21.95 28.48
N GLU A 82 -7.92 -20.89 28.22
CA GLU A 82 -8.26 -19.87 27.24
C GLU A 82 -8.19 -20.40 25.80
N ASP A 83 -7.17 -21.21 25.47
CA ASP A 83 -7.05 -21.88 24.19
C ASP A 83 -8.29 -22.75 23.92
N ILE A 84 -8.73 -23.54 24.89
CA ILE A 84 -9.92 -24.37 24.79
C ILE A 84 -11.14 -23.49 24.48
N ARG A 85 -11.30 -22.37 25.20
CA ARG A 85 -12.43 -21.48 25.05
C ARG A 85 -12.44 -20.79 23.70
N ILE A 86 -11.33 -20.15 23.29
CA ILE A 86 -11.27 -19.41 22.03
C ILE A 86 -11.40 -20.32 20.82
N GLU A 87 -10.75 -21.50 20.86
CA GLU A 87 -10.87 -22.48 19.78
C GLU A 87 -12.28 -23.01 19.63
N LYS A 88 -12.97 -23.28 20.74
CA LYS A 88 -14.38 -23.67 20.74
C LYS A 88 -15.25 -22.56 20.09
N LEU A 89 -15.05 -21.30 20.49
CA LEU A 89 -15.82 -20.17 20.00
C LEU A 89 -15.59 -19.94 18.51
N ILE A 90 -14.35 -19.95 18.03
CA ILE A 90 -14.03 -19.72 16.63
C ILE A 90 -14.47 -20.89 15.74
N LYS A 91 -14.32 -22.14 16.21
CA LYS A 91 -14.80 -23.35 15.52
C LYS A 91 -16.34 -23.37 15.39
N ARG A 92 -17.06 -22.88 16.42
CA ARG A 92 -18.52 -22.73 16.39
C ARG A 92 -18.98 -21.65 15.43
N ARG A 93 -18.21 -20.57 15.30
CA ARG A 93 -18.53 -19.45 14.40
C ARG A 93 -18.28 -19.79 12.93
N TYR A 94 -17.26 -20.59 12.64
CA TYR A 94 -16.84 -20.95 11.28
C TYR A 94 -16.80 -22.44 11.06
N GLU A 95 -17.83 -22.98 10.41
CA GLU A 95 -18.05 -24.43 10.20
C GLU A 95 -16.92 -25.17 9.46
N GLY A 96 -16.06 -24.43 8.72
CA GLY A 96 -14.89 -25.00 8.03
C GLY A 96 -13.70 -25.26 8.94
N LEU A 97 -13.54 -24.49 10.02
CA LEU A 97 -12.36 -24.53 10.89
C LEU A 97 -12.19 -25.85 11.66
N PRO A 98 -13.23 -26.55 12.16
CA PRO A 98 -13.04 -27.83 12.84
C PRO A 98 -12.20 -28.81 12.02
N LYS A 99 -12.38 -28.85 10.70
CA LYS A 99 -11.60 -29.72 9.80
C LYS A 99 -10.14 -29.26 9.67
N THR A 100 -9.88 -27.95 9.61
CA THR A 100 -8.52 -27.37 9.57
C THR A 100 -7.78 -27.67 10.87
N PHE A 101 -8.41 -27.43 12.03
CA PHE A 101 -7.84 -27.78 13.33
C PHE A 101 -7.54 -29.26 13.47
N PHE A 102 -8.49 -30.12 13.05
CA PHE A 102 -8.30 -31.57 13.08
C PHE A 102 -7.06 -31.99 12.29
N LYS A 103 -6.89 -31.52 11.07
CA LYS A 103 -5.74 -31.87 10.23
C LYS A 103 -4.45 -31.22 10.69
N GLY A 104 -4.51 -29.96 11.15
CA GLY A 104 -3.36 -29.24 11.67
C GLY A 104 -2.77 -29.92 12.88
N TYR A 105 -3.59 -30.25 13.87
CA TYR A 105 -3.13 -31.00 15.05
C TYR A 105 -2.66 -32.44 14.73
N ALA A 106 -3.26 -33.08 13.72
CA ALA A 106 -2.79 -34.41 13.28
C ALA A 106 -1.37 -34.33 12.70
N ALA A 107 -1.07 -33.29 11.91
CA ALA A 107 0.27 -33.07 11.36
C ALA A 107 1.27 -32.75 12.47
N LEU A 108 0.91 -31.88 13.42
CA LEU A 108 1.76 -31.52 14.55
C LEU A 108 2.04 -32.70 15.50
N ASP A 109 1.10 -33.61 15.67
CA ASP A 109 1.30 -34.83 16.46
C ASP A 109 2.32 -35.77 15.80
N ILE A 110 2.30 -35.89 14.48
CA ILE A 110 3.32 -36.63 13.70
C ILE A 110 4.70 -36.02 13.87
N ASP A 111 4.79 -34.70 13.91
CA ASP A 111 6.06 -33.95 14.03
C ASP A 111 6.55 -33.81 15.48
N GLU A 112 5.94 -34.54 16.41
CA GLU A 112 6.33 -34.55 17.83
C GLU A 112 6.28 -33.18 18.53
N PHE A 113 5.40 -32.32 18.06
CA PHE A 113 5.26 -30.91 18.48
C PHE A 113 5.07 -30.75 19.99
N PHE A 114 4.38 -31.69 20.65
CA PHE A 114 4.10 -31.67 22.08
C PHE A 114 5.17 -32.38 22.93
N GLY A 115 6.24 -32.88 22.32
CA GLY A 115 7.37 -33.51 23.03
C GLY A 115 6.96 -34.78 23.80
N LEU A 116 6.17 -35.64 23.19
CA LEU A 116 5.59 -36.85 23.83
C LEU A 116 6.45 -38.10 23.69
N THR A 117 7.50 -38.08 22.89
CA THR A 117 8.36 -39.24 22.63
C THR A 117 8.95 -39.82 23.92
N GLY A 118 8.63 -41.06 24.18
CA GLY A 118 9.14 -41.78 25.36
C GLY A 118 8.50 -41.40 26.69
N LYS A 119 7.48 -40.53 26.71
CA LYS A 119 6.76 -40.17 27.93
C LYS A 119 5.54 -41.07 28.13
N ASP A 120 5.30 -41.52 29.36
CA ASP A 120 4.08 -42.17 29.78
C ASP A 120 3.00 -41.11 30.04
N LEU A 121 1.96 -41.10 29.20
CA LEU A 121 0.86 -40.14 29.29
C LEU A 121 0.08 -40.23 30.62
N SER A 122 0.17 -41.37 31.35
CA SER A 122 -0.46 -41.50 32.65
C SER A 122 0.20 -40.67 33.75
N GLN A 123 1.48 -40.37 33.58
CA GLN A 123 2.29 -39.61 34.54
C GLN A 123 2.22 -38.09 34.32
N LEU A 124 1.56 -37.62 33.28
CA LEU A 124 1.38 -36.19 33.03
C LEU A 124 0.42 -35.60 34.06
N ASN A 125 0.64 -34.32 34.42
CA ASN A 125 -0.27 -33.60 35.30
C ASN A 125 -1.63 -33.31 34.61
N LEU A 126 -2.64 -32.90 35.36
CA LEU A 126 -3.97 -32.65 34.84
C LEU A 126 -4.00 -31.59 33.72
N ALA A 127 -3.22 -30.50 33.84
CA ALA A 127 -3.15 -29.42 32.84
C ALA A 127 -2.58 -29.94 31.52
N ASP A 128 -1.50 -30.73 31.56
CA ASP A 128 -0.92 -31.40 30.38
C ASP A 128 -1.94 -32.34 29.71
N LYS A 129 -2.64 -33.18 30.49
CA LYS A 129 -3.65 -34.09 29.98
C LYS A 129 -4.82 -33.35 29.31
N ILE A 130 -5.32 -32.27 29.92
CA ILE A 130 -6.39 -31.45 29.38
C ILE A 130 -5.91 -30.77 28.08
N ASN A 131 -4.72 -30.17 28.06
CA ASN A 131 -4.16 -29.56 26.87
C ASN A 131 -4.09 -30.55 25.69
N LEU A 132 -3.54 -31.74 25.93
CA LEU A 132 -3.47 -32.80 24.91
C LEU A 132 -4.85 -33.33 24.49
N TYR A 133 -5.79 -33.48 25.41
CA TYR A 133 -7.13 -34.01 25.11
C TYR A 133 -7.86 -33.09 24.10
N TYR A 134 -7.85 -31.78 24.29
CA TYR A 134 -8.54 -30.86 23.40
C TYR A 134 -7.82 -30.65 22.06
N LYS A 135 -6.50 -30.86 22.02
CA LYS A 135 -5.68 -30.67 20.79
C LYS A 135 -5.55 -31.97 19.98
N ILE A 136 -5.18 -33.09 20.64
CA ILE A 136 -4.88 -34.37 19.97
C ILE A 136 -5.67 -35.58 20.48
N GLY A 137 -6.63 -35.41 21.38
CA GLY A 137 -7.43 -36.50 21.91
C GLY A 137 -8.23 -37.30 20.88
N ASN A 138 -8.38 -36.80 19.64
CA ASN A 138 -8.94 -37.53 18.52
C ASN A 138 -8.00 -38.59 17.92
N TYR A 139 -6.69 -38.52 18.22
CA TYR A 139 -5.66 -39.40 17.66
C TYR A 139 -4.98 -40.27 18.73
N ARG A 140 -4.93 -39.76 19.97
CA ARG A 140 -4.29 -40.42 21.09
C ARG A 140 -5.28 -40.58 22.24
N ASP A 141 -5.27 -41.74 22.88
CA ASP A 141 -6.03 -41.99 24.11
C ASP A 141 -5.28 -41.34 25.29
N ILE A 142 -5.91 -40.33 25.89
CA ILE A 142 -5.34 -39.61 27.04
C ILE A 142 -5.93 -40.19 28.31
N PRO A 143 -5.13 -40.84 29.18
CA PRO A 143 -5.63 -41.51 30.38
C PRO A 143 -5.96 -40.48 31.47
N PHE A 144 -7.22 -40.44 31.89
CA PHE A 144 -7.70 -39.64 33.02
C PHE A 144 -8.17 -40.53 34.15
N THR A 145 -7.86 -40.15 35.38
CA THR A 145 -8.49 -40.73 36.57
C THR A 145 -9.96 -40.35 36.70
N THR A 146 -10.67 -40.97 37.64
CA THR A 146 -12.09 -40.64 37.86
C THR A 146 -12.27 -39.21 38.35
N GLU A 147 -11.32 -38.70 39.14
CA GLU A 147 -11.31 -37.32 39.67
C GLU A 147 -10.98 -36.32 38.57
N GLU A 148 -9.97 -36.61 37.76
CA GLU A 148 -9.57 -35.76 36.63
C GLU A 148 -10.66 -35.60 35.57
N LYS A 149 -11.46 -36.68 35.30
CA LYS A 149 -12.59 -36.62 34.36
C LYS A 149 -13.65 -35.61 34.74
N ALA A 150 -13.76 -35.23 36.02
CA ALA A 150 -14.70 -34.20 36.46
C ALA A 150 -14.39 -32.79 35.92
N PHE A 151 -13.18 -32.54 35.45
CA PHE A 151 -12.79 -31.25 34.86
C PHE A 151 -13.21 -31.12 33.39
N LEU A 152 -13.35 -32.21 32.64
CA LEU A 152 -13.69 -32.15 31.20
C LEU A 152 -15.05 -31.45 30.93
N PRO A 153 -16.14 -31.74 31.68
CA PRO A 153 -17.40 -31.00 31.48
C PRO A 153 -17.29 -29.53 31.81
N LYS A 154 -16.37 -29.09 32.72
CA LYS A 154 -16.12 -27.70 33.01
C LYS A 154 -15.41 -27.02 31.85
N CYS A 155 -14.42 -27.68 31.24
CA CYS A 155 -13.76 -27.23 30.02
C CYS A 155 -14.75 -27.08 28.85
N ASP A 156 -15.63 -28.06 28.66
CA ASP A 156 -16.65 -28.00 27.62
C ASP A 156 -17.66 -26.85 27.82
N ALA A 157 -17.88 -26.45 29.06
CA ALA A 157 -18.84 -25.39 29.41
C ALA A 157 -18.27 -23.97 29.24
N LEU A 158 -16.94 -23.79 29.06
CA LEU A 158 -16.30 -22.46 28.97
C LEU A 158 -16.93 -21.58 27.87
N GLU A 159 -17.45 -20.41 28.22
CA GLU A 159 -17.99 -19.42 27.29
C GLU A 159 -17.34 -18.03 27.51
N THR A 160 -17.05 -17.66 28.75
CA THR A 160 -16.51 -16.37 29.10
C THR A 160 -15.04 -16.46 29.55
N PHE A 161 -14.28 -15.37 29.39
CA PHE A 161 -12.89 -15.29 29.83
C PHE A 161 -12.77 -15.50 31.35
N LYS A 162 -13.72 -14.97 32.13
CA LYS A 162 -13.77 -15.13 33.58
C LYS A 162 -13.87 -16.59 33.98
N GLU A 163 -14.69 -17.39 33.29
CA GLU A 163 -14.81 -18.83 33.53
C GLU A 163 -13.48 -19.56 33.23
N ALA A 164 -12.76 -19.11 32.18
CA ALA A 164 -11.44 -19.68 31.86
C ALA A 164 -10.41 -19.39 32.98
N VAL A 165 -10.44 -18.17 33.56
CA VAL A 165 -9.62 -17.78 34.71
C VAL A 165 -9.95 -18.62 35.96
N GLU A 166 -11.23 -18.74 36.30
CA GLU A 166 -11.69 -19.51 37.45
C GLU A 166 -11.29 -20.99 37.31
N LEU A 167 -11.45 -21.58 36.13
CA LEU A 167 -11.08 -22.98 35.87
C LEU A 167 -9.56 -23.17 35.88
N ALA A 168 -8.78 -22.21 35.40
CA ALA A 168 -7.30 -22.26 35.45
C ALA A 168 -6.81 -22.31 36.90
N LEU A 169 -7.39 -21.52 37.81
CA LEU A 169 -7.11 -21.58 39.24
C LEU A 169 -7.46 -22.95 39.86
N GLU A 170 -8.60 -23.52 39.52
CA GLU A 170 -8.99 -24.86 40.00
C GLU A 170 -8.02 -25.95 39.53
N ILE A 171 -7.62 -25.92 38.24
CA ILE A 171 -6.65 -26.88 37.67
C ILE A 171 -5.28 -26.72 38.33
N GLN A 172 -4.82 -25.46 38.50
CA GLN A 172 -3.57 -25.18 39.19
C GLN A 172 -3.57 -25.73 40.60
N ALA A 173 -4.62 -25.44 41.37
CA ALA A 173 -4.76 -25.94 42.75
C ALA A 173 -4.72 -27.47 42.82
N TYR A 174 -5.39 -28.14 41.90
CA TYR A 174 -5.39 -29.62 41.82
C TYR A 174 -3.99 -30.15 41.46
N CYS A 175 -3.31 -29.60 40.49
CA CYS A 175 -1.95 -29.99 40.11
C CYS A 175 -0.96 -29.77 41.24
N LYS A 176 -1.10 -28.65 41.99
CA LYS A 176 -0.27 -28.41 43.17
C LYS A 176 -0.50 -29.42 44.27
N ASP A 177 -1.74 -29.75 44.63
CA ASP A 177 -2.07 -30.77 45.64
C ASP A 177 -1.52 -32.16 45.27
N GLN A 178 -1.53 -32.51 43.98
CA GLN A 178 -0.95 -33.79 43.52
C GLN A 178 0.58 -33.77 43.62
N PHE A 179 1.20 -32.66 43.22
CA PHE A 179 2.68 -32.47 43.30
C PHE A 179 3.18 -32.53 44.74
N ASP A 180 2.51 -31.87 45.67
CA ASP A 180 2.89 -31.87 47.11
C ASP A 180 2.72 -33.31 47.68
N LYS A 181 1.68 -34.06 47.30
CA LYS A 181 1.52 -35.47 47.74
C LYS A 181 2.59 -36.41 47.15
N GLU A 182 3.09 -36.16 45.95
CA GLU A 182 4.18 -36.94 45.37
C GLU A 182 5.51 -36.66 46.04
N GLN A 183 5.78 -35.39 46.44
CA GLN A 183 6.97 -35.02 47.21
C GLN A 183 6.96 -35.64 48.63
N ASP A 184 5.82 -35.57 49.34
CA ASP A 184 5.67 -36.18 50.66
C ASP A 184 5.85 -37.71 50.62
N ASN A 185 5.46 -38.37 49.54
CA ASN A 185 5.69 -39.80 49.36
C ASN A 185 7.14 -40.18 48.99
N GLN A 186 7.95 -39.23 48.50
CA GLN A 186 9.36 -39.47 48.20
C GLN A 186 10.28 -39.20 49.39
N GLU A 187 9.82 -38.47 50.42
CA GLU A 187 10.59 -38.19 51.62
C GLU A 187 10.51 -39.29 52.69
N THR A 188 9.79 -40.35 52.48
CA THR A 188 9.77 -41.50 53.41
C THR A 188 9.91 -42.83 52.65
N PRO A 189 11.10 -43.44 52.43
CA PRO A 189 11.82 -44.20 53.44
C PRO A 189 13.35 -44.16 53.26
N ASP A 190 14.14 -43.89 54.31
CA ASP A 190 15.50 -44.40 54.58
C ASP A 190 16.19 -43.63 55.72
N GLN A 191 15.52 -43.55 56.89
CA GLN A 191 16.21 -43.12 58.11
C GLN A 191 16.48 -44.25 59.13
N GLU A 192 16.43 -45.52 58.75
CA GLU A 192 16.74 -46.62 59.70
C GLU A 192 17.90 -47.53 59.32
N GLN A 193 18.75 -47.24 58.32
CA GLN A 193 19.93 -48.08 58.00
C GLN A 193 21.24 -47.38 57.70
N GLN A 194 21.62 -46.30 58.38
CA GLN A 194 23.02 -45.79 58.37
C GLN A 194 23.48 -45.27 59.69
N GLN A 195 23.43 -46.13 60.72
CA GLN A 195 24.19 -45.98 61.93
C GLN A 195 25.05 -47.25 62.23
N GLN A 196 25.95 -47.60 61.30
CA GLN A 196 27.09 -48.51 61.61
C GLN A 196 27.96 -48.56 60.35
N GLN A 197 28.95 -47.65 60.30
CA GLN A 197 30.33 -47.85 59.81
C GLN A 197 30.99 -46.49 59.56
N GLN A 198 31.35 -45.84 60.66
CA GLN A 198 32.56 -45.00 60.73
C GLN A 198 33.66 -45.83 61.35
N THR A 199 34.74 -46.13 60.61
CA THR A 199 36.12 -46.07 61.02
C THR A 199 37.09 -46.50 59.92
N GLU A 200 38.19 -45.76 59.82
CA GLU A 200 39.43 -46.04 59.09
C GLU A 200 39.39 -46.02 57.54
N SER A 201 40.23 -45.27 56.83
CA SER A 201 41.54 -44.67 57.10
C SER A 201 41.93 -43.71 55.97
N THR A 202 42.47 -42.61 56.35
CA THR A 202 43.66 -41.84 55.93
C THR A 202 44.40 -42.20 54.62
N ASN A 203 44.68 -41.13 53.87
CA ASN A 203 45.89 -40.80 53.08
C ASN A 203 46.32 -41.66 51.92
N GLU A 204 46.35 -41.07 50.69
CA GLU A 204 47.63 -40.66 50.11
C GLU A 204 47.48 -39.90 48.82
N SER A 205 48.27 -38.87 48.71
CA SER A 205 48.60 -38.00 47.62
C SER A 205 49.29 -38.71 46.45
N GLY A 206 49.16 -38.20 45.25
CA GLY A 206 49.99 -38.58 44.11
C GLY A 206 49.69 -37.80 42.79
N GLN A 207 50.56 -36.81 42.61
CA GLN A 207 50.79 -36.12 41.31
C GLN A 207 51.31 -37.05 40.24
N SER A 208 51.08 -36.74 38.99
CA SER A 208 52.00 -36.45 37.85
C SER A 208 51.40 -36.86 36.51
N GLU A 209 51.34 -35.93 35.60
CA GLU A 209 52.29 -35.56 34.55
C GLU A 209 52.14 -36.35 33.24
N ASN A 210 51.82 -35.58 32.22
CA ASN A 210 52.32 -35.57 30.83
C ASN A 210 52.93 -36.87 30.25
N THR A 211 52.49 -37.16 29.03
CA THR A 211 53.42 -37.16 27.89
C THR A 211 52.68 -37.30 26.53
N THR A 212 53.03 -36.42 25.62
CA THR A 212 53.07 -36.45 24.16
C THR A 212 53.55 -37.80 23.57
N ASP A 213 53.04 -38.22 22.45
CA ASP A 213 53.90 -38.43 21.28
C ASP A 213 53.13 -38.66 19.96
N SER A 214 53.65 -38.09 18.94
CA SER A 214 53.60 -38.01 17.53
C SER A 214 53.82 -39.32 16.75
N SER A 215 53.33 -39.36 15.52
CA SER A 215 54.01 -39.76 14.26
C SER A 215 52.99 -39.90 13.13
N GLU A 216 53.06 -39.10 12.05
CA GLU A 216 53.78 -39.32 10.76
C GLU A 216 53.33 -40.59 10.04
N SER A 217 53.00 -40.62 8.82
CA SER A 217 53.39 -40.18 7.47
C SER A 217 52.57 -41.05 6.50
N GLU A 218 52.35 -40.90 5.26
CA GLU A 218 52.98 -40.43 4.03
C GLU A 218 51.93 -40.45 2.87
N GLN A 219 51.90 -39.47 2.00
CA GLN A 219 52.37 -39.35 0.62
C GLN A 219 51.72 -40.20 -0.48
N GLY A 220 51.35 -39.48 -1.55
CA GLY A 220 51.37 -39.88 -2.95
C GLY A 220 50.11 -39.45 -3.70
N ASP A 221 50.12 -38.82 -4.77
CA ASP A 221 50.88 -38.07 -5.76
C ASP A 221 49.94 -37.89 -7.00
N ASN A 222 50.05 -36.72 -7.61
CA ASN A 222 49.88 -36.36 -9.01
C ASN A 222 48.52 -36.32 -9.73
N GLY A 223 48.30 -35.15 -10.32
CA GLY A 223 47.51 -34.95 -11.53
C GLY A 223 47.15 -33.48 -11.83
N ASP A 224 48.12 -32.78 -12.44
CA ASP A 224 48.09 -31.50 -13.16
C ASP A 224 46.77 -31.09 -13.86
N SER A 225 46.26 -29.86 -13.74
CA SER A 225 46.57 -28.62 -14.47
C SER A 225 45.29 -27.82 -14.80
N PRO A 226 45.32 -26.61 -15.32
CA PRO A 226 45.34 -25.35 -14.61
C PRO A 226 44.18 -24.43 -15.03
N PHE A 227 43.72 -23.56 -14.18
CA PHE A 227 43.27 -22.22 -14.57
C PHE A 227 43.30 -21.25 -13.37
N ASP A 228 44.00 -20.21 -13.61
CA ASP A 228 44.40 -19.02 -12.92
C ASP A 228 43.37 -18.29 -12.04
N ASN A 229 43.94 -17.80 -10.96
CA ASN A 229 43.76 -16.46 -10.35
C ASN A 229 42.34 -15.95 -10.05
N LEU A 230 41.96 -16.08 -8.76
CA LEU A 230 41.37 -15.01 -8.00
C LEU A 230 41.59 -15.30 -6.50
N GLU A 231 42.25 -14.40 -5.80
CA GLU A 231 42.58 -14.51 -4.39
C GLU A 231 41.30 -14.57 -3.53
N PRO A 232 41.24 -15.41 -2.48
CA PRO A 232 40.17 -15.40 -1.52
C PRO A 232 40.42 -14.32 -0.48
N VAL A 233 39.43 -13.44 -0.35
CA VAL A 233 39.33 -12.49 0.78
C VAL A 233 39.09 -13.29 2.06
N ASP A 234 39.91 -13.06 3.04
CA ASP A 234 39.86 -13.61 4.39
C ASP A 234 38.47 -13.52 5.00
N GLN A 235 37.87 -14.67 5.29
CA GLN A 235 36.74 -14.77 6.20
C GLN A 235 37.28 -14.75 7.64
N HIS A 236 37.21 -13.58 8.27
CA HIS A 236 37.28 -13.51 9.73
C HIS A 236 36.04 -14.21 10.31
N LYS A 237 36.30 -15.32 10.99
CA LYS A 237 35.37 -15.86 11.97
C LYS A 237 35.34 -14.88 13.14
N GLU A 238 34.28 -14.12 13.26
CA GLU A 238 33.96 -13.45 14.52
C GLU A 238 33.11 -14.39 15.37
N ASP A 239 33.58 -14.60 16.56
CA ASP A 239 32.90 -15.28 17.65
C ASP A 239 31.56 -14.59 17.92
N VAL A 240 30.46 -15.33 17.77
CA VAL A 240 29.15 -14.89 18.21
C VAL A 240 29.13 -14.90 19.74
N ALA A 241 29.30 -13.73 20.32
CA ALA A 241 28.94 -13.52 21.72
C ALA A 241 27.41 -13.47 21.79
N ASP A 242 26.84 -14.38 22.58
CA ASP A 242 25.46 -14.31 23.07
C ASP A 242 25.24 -12.95 23.73
N GLY A 243 24.44 -12.11 23.12
CA GLY A 243 23.94 -10.86 23.62
C GLY A 243 22.46 -10.79 23.32
N GLU A 244 21.68 -11.39 24.22
CA GLU A 244 20.24 -11.16 24.31
C GLU A 244 20.02 -9.72 24.75
N GLU A 245 19.57 -8.85 23.85
CA GLU A 245 18.71 -7.72 24.16
C GLU A 245 17.80 -7.54 22.95
N GLY A 246 16.60 -8.17 23.04
CA GLY A 246 15.53 -8.00 22.10
C GLY A 246 14.94 -6.60 22.24
N ASP A 247 14.69 -5.96 21.10
CA ASP A 247 13.95 -4.71 20.99
C ASP A 247 12.65 -4.78 21.80
N GLU A 248 12.48 -3.88 22.78
CA GLU A 248 11.22 -3.65 23.47
C GLU A 248 10.21 -3.09 22.46
N TRP A 249 9.49 -3.99 21.84
CA TRP A 249 8.37 -3.64 20.99
C TRP A 249 7.15 -3.29 21.86
N HIS A 250 6.68 -2.04 21.80
CA HIS A 250 5.53 -1.54 22.57
C HIS A 250 4.17 -1.97 21.97
N GLY A 251 4.00 -3.24 21.66
CA GLY A 251 2.71 -3.85 21.38
C GLY A 251 2.34 -4.75 22.56
N ASN A 252 1.10 -4.61 23.07
CA ASN A 252 0.60 -5.57 24.05
C ASN A 252 0.54 -6.95 23.38
N PRO A 253 1.39 -7.92 23.74
CA PRO A 253 1.31 -9.27 23.19
C PRO A 253 -0.01 -9.93 23.62
N THR A 254 -0.53 -10.84 22.81
CA THR A 254 -1.58 -11.77 23.25
C THR A 254 -1.08 -12.54 24.49
N ILE A 255 -1.99 -13.15 25.24
CA ILE A 255 -1.64 -13.95 26.43
C ILE A 255 -0.52 -14.93 26.11
N ALA A 256 -0.48 -15.50 24.90
CA ALA A 256 0.58 -16.38 24.43
C ALA A 256 1.95 -15.70 24.19
N GLY A 257 1.97 -14.37 23.93
CA GLY A 257 3.19 -13.62 23.62
C GLY A 257 3.75 -12.77 24.75
N ARG A 258 3.10 -12.71 25.90
CA ARG A 258 3.61 -11.98 27.09
C ARG A 258 4.64 -12.84 27.83
N GLY A 259 5.89 -12.75 27.46
CA GLY A 259 6.98 -13.25 28.26
C GLY A 259 7.15 -12.38 29.51
N ASN A 260 7.06 -12.98 30.71
CA ASN A 260 7.26 -12.50 32.07
C ASN A 260 5.96 -12.32 32.88
N GLY A 261 5.14 -13.40 32.98
CA GLY A 261 4.39 -13.65 34.20
C GLY A 261 5.33 -14.05 35.34
N PRO A 262 4.87 -14.19 36.59
CA PRO A 262 5.75 -14.51 37.72
C PRO A 262 6.67 -15.68 37.34
N GLN A 263 7.98 -15.40 37.36
CA GLN A 263 9.04 -16.37 37.07
C GLN A 263 8.83 -17.63 37.92
N ASP A 264 9.18 -18.78 37.35
CA ASP A 264 9.19 -20.11 37.98
C ASP A 264 9.48 -20.01 39.49
N VAL A 265 8.43 -20.07 40.28
CA VAL A 265 8.57 -20.24 41.72
C VAL A 265 9.00 -21.68 41.90
N GLN A 266 10.24 -21.89 42.37
CA GLN A 266 10.75 -23.23 42.72
C GLN A 266 9.70 -23.97 43.57
N GLY A 267 9.14 -25.07 43.01
CA GLY A 267 8.13 -25.87 43.69
C GLY A 267 6.71 -25.78 43.13
N MET A 268 6.48 -25.17 41.93
CA MET A 268 5.20 -25.21 41.25
C MET A 268 5.20 -26.24 40.10
N PRO A 269 4.10 -26.99 39.87
CA PRO A 269 3.97 -27.90 38.71
C PRO A 269 3.96 -27.13 37.40
N GLU A 270 4.77 -27.53 36.44
CA GLU A 270 4.92 -26.95 35.12
C GLU A 270 4.00 -27.65 34.11
N VAL A 271 3.45 -26.91 33.12
CA VAL A 271 2.70 -27.51 32.01
C VAL A 271 3.69 -27.85 30.89
N SER A 272 4.24 -29.05 30.95
CA SER A 272 5.36 -29.50 30.08
C SER A 272 4.99 -29.58 28.61
N THR A 273 3.73 -29.87 28.26
CA THR A 273 3.25 -29.95 26.87
C THR A 273 3.03 -28.58 26.25
N ALA A 274 2.61 -27.59 27.03
CA ALA A 274 2.49 -26.20 26.57
C ALA A 274 3.89 -25.62 26.27
N LYS A 275 4.87 -25.84 27.16
CA LYS A 275 6.26 -25.41 26.97
C LYS A 275 6.92 -26.08 25.76
N ALA A 276 6.67 -27.36 25.55
CA ALA A 276 7.17 -28.09 24.37
C ALA A 276 6.53 -27.54 23.08
N ALA A 277 5.22 -27.28 23.10
CA ALA A 277 4.50 -26.70 21.97
C ALA A 277 5.04 -25.30 21.60
N GLU A 278 5.23 -24.42 22.57
CA GLU A 278 5.83 -23.09 22.37
C GLU A 278 7.24 -23.17 21.76
N SER A 279 8.11 -24.03 22.33
CA SER A 279 9.45 -24.25 21.79
C SER A 279 9.42 -24.80 20.36
N SER A 280 8.49 -25.69 20.04
CA SER A 280 8.35 -26.27 18.71
C SER A 280 7.76 -25.23 17.71
N GLN A 281 6.83 -24.39 18.15
CA GLN A 281 6.28 -23.29 17.35
C GLN A 281 7.36 -22.28 16.95
N LYS A 282 8.27 -21.92 17.88
CA LYS A 282 9.43 -21.04 17.59
C LYS A 282 10.36 -21.64 16.53
N LYS A 283 10.50 -22.97 16.47
CA LYS A 283 11.30 -23.66 15.43
C LYS A 283 10.69 -23.61 14.05
N LEU A 284 9.36 -23.46 13.95
CA LEU A 284 8.65 -23.33 12.66
C LEU A 284 8.77 -21.93 12.06
N VAL A 285 9.32 -20.96 12.78
CA VAL A 285 9.53 -19.59 12.28
C VAL A 285 10.70 -19.59 11.31
N ASN A 286 10.47 -19.11 10.10
CA ASN A 286 11.53 -18.92 9.11
C ASN A 286 12.38 -17.69 9.44
N LYS A 287 13.50 -17.90 10.14
CA LYS A 287 14.46 -16.84 10.48
C LYS A 287 15.24 -16.29 9.27
N ALA A 288 15.21 -16.99 8.12
CA ALA A 288 15.82 -16.53 6.87
C ALA A 288 14.90 -15.63 6.02
N ALA A 289 13.61 -15.59 6.35
CA ALA A 289 12.73 -14.58 5.75
C ALA A 289 13.15 -13.21 6.27
N GLY A 290 13.64 -12.33 5.39
CA GLY A 290 14.04 -10.98 5.74
C GLY A 290 12.93 -10.26 6.51
N GLU A 291 13.33 -9.36 7.43
CA GLU A 291 12.40 -8.59 8.23
C GLU A 291 11.47 -7.75 7.35
N ASN A 292 10.17 -7.97 7.47
CA ASN A 292 9.16 -7.17 6.79
C ASN A 292 8.97 -5.83 7.51
N THR A 293 9.10 -4.73 6.79
CA THR A 293 8.90 -3.38 7.31
C THR A 293 7.59 -2.82 6.80
N TYR A 294 6.71 -2.40 7.71
CA TYR A 294 5.41 -1.83 7.38
C TYR A 294 5.44 -0.31 7.53
N VAL A 295 4.99 0.39 6.49
CA VAL A 295 4.98 1.86 6.44
C VAL A 295 3.59 2.38 6.11
N GLU A 296 3.26 3.56 6.62
CA GLU A 296 1.98 4.23 6.40
C GLU A 296 2.17 5.58 5.73
N VAL A 297 1.14 6.02 5.02
CA VAL A 297 1.07 7.41 4.58
C VAL A 297 0.64 8.27 5.76
N PRO A 298 1.34 9.37 6.08
CA PRO A 298 0.92 10.28 7.15
C PRO A 298 -0.53 10.72 6.95
N ASN A 299 -1.28 10.84 8.04
CA ASN A 299 -2.67 11.30 7.97
C ASN A 299 -2.78 12.74 7.49
N GLU A 300 -1.81 13.57 7.85
CA GLU A 300 -1.63 14.95 7.38
C GLU A 300 -0.19 15.08 6.87
N ILE A 301 -0.04 15.69 5.70
CA ILE A 301 1.28 15.92 5.14
C ILE A 301 1.97 17.02 5.95
N PRO A 302 3.15 16.77 6.56
CA PRO A 302 3.74 17.67 7.57
C PRO A 302 4.35 18.96 6.99
N ILE A 303 4.22 19.18 5.68
CA ILE A 303 4.76 20.35 4.99
C ILE A 303 3.64 21.15 4.32
N ASP A 304 3.84 22.47 4.19
CA ASP A 304 2.94 23.34 3.40
C ASP A 304 3.23 23.18 1.91
N TYR A 305 2.80 22.04 1.35
CA TYR A 305 3.06 21.67 -0.05
C TYR A 305 2.12 22.34 -1.04
N LEU A 306 0.94 22.78 -0.60
CA LEU A 306 -0.10 23.31 -1.48
C LEU A 306 0.03 24.83 -1.63
N VAL A 307 0.28 25.28 -2.84
CA VAL A 307 0.25 26.71 -3.19
C VAL A 307 -1.07 27.02 -3.87
N ASP A 308 -1.87 27.86 -3.23
CA ASP A 308 -3.21 28.19 -3.70
C ASP A 308 -3.21 29.01 -5.01
N ASN A 309 -4.34 28.93 -5.74
CA ASN A 309 -4.49 29.56 -7.05
C ASN A 309 -4.31 31.08 -7.02
N LYS A 310 -4.71 31.75 -5.95
CA LYS A 310 -4.57 33.22 -5.84
C LYS A 310 -3.11 33.60 -5.73
N THR A 311 -2.36 32.93 -4.88
CA THR A 311 -0.90 33.18 -4.71
C THR A 311 -0.16 32.99 -6.03
N ILE A 312 -0.44 31.92 -6.78
CA ILE A 312 0.19 31.66 -8.08
C ILE A 312 -0.23 32.71 -9.12
N ALA A 313 -1.50 33.06 -9.16
CA ALA A 313 -1.98 34.12 -10.07
C ALA A 313 -1.33 35.46 -9.79
N ASP A 314 -1.21 35.86 -8.51
CA ASP A 314 -0.57 37.11 -8.10
C ASP A 314 0.93 37.14 -8.48
N VAL A 315 1.64 36.03 -8.32
CA VAL A 315 3.05 35.87 -8.73
C VAL A 315 3.19 36.06 -10.25
N MET A 316 2.37 35.36 -11.03
CA MET A 316 2.38 35.47 -12.50
C MET A 316 2.00 36.89 -12.96
N ASP A 317 0.95 37.47 -12.39
CA ASP A 317 0.48 38.81 -12.77
C ASP A 317 1.49 39.89 -12.42
N LYS A 318 2.13 39.81 -11.25
CA LYS A 318 3.20 40.73 -10.87
C LYS A 318 4.37 40.68 -11.87
N HIS A 319 4.79 39.46 -12.27
CA HIS A 319 5.89 39.31 -13.22
C HIS A 319 5.55 39.89 -14.59
N TYR A 320 4.39 39.54 -15.16
CA TYR A 320 4.04 39.94 -16.54
C TYR A 320 3.51 41.35 -16.65
N SER A 321 2.88 41.95 -15.64
CA SER A 321 2.46 43.33 -15.66
C SER A 321 3.63 44.31 -15.81
N VAL A 322 4.76 44.00 -15.21
CA VAL A 322 5.99 44.80 -15.40
C VAL A 322 6.49 44.68 -16.85
N LYS A 323 6.45 43.51 -17.45
CA LYS A 323 6.86 43.27 -18.84
C LYS A 323 5.91 43.90 -19.85
N GLU A 324 4.61 43.94 -19.57
CA GLU A 324 3.58 44.61 -20.40
C GLU A 324 3.70 46.11 -20.38
N GLN A 325 4.36 46.71 -19.36
CA GLN A 325 4.54 48.13 -19.22
C GLN A 325 5.85 48.67 -19.84
N ILE A 326 6.64 47.81 -20.53
CA ILE A 326 7.88 48.22 -21.18
C ILE A 326 7.55 49.32 -22.20
N ASN A 327 8.12 50.54 -21.97
CA ASN A 327 7.97 51.68 -22.83
C ASN A 327 9.30 51.97 -23.55
N LEU A 328 9.39 51.62 -24.82
CA LEU A 328 10.61 51.80 -25.64
C LEU A 328 10.97 53.26 -25.95
N GLN A 329 10.13 54.23 -25.56
CA GLN A 329 10.39 55.68 -25.71
C GLN A 329 11.07 56.26 -24.46
N GLU A 330 11.14 55.49 -23.36
CA GLU A 330 11.86 55.91 -22.16
C GLU A 330 13.38 55.81 -22.33
N SER A 331 14.09 56.54 -21.51
CA SER A 331 15.56 56.49 -21.48
C SER A 331 16.02 55.23 -20.76
N TYR A 332 16.80 54.41 -21.45
CA TYR A 332 17.44 53.23 -20.87
C TYR A 332 18.88 53.53 -20.46
N PRO A 333 19.41 52.90 -19.41
CA PRO A 333 20.75 53.18 -18.87
C PRO A 333 21.87 52.91 -19.89
N ASP A 334 21.69 51.93 -20.76
CA ASP A 334 22.64 51.59 -21.82
C ASP A 334 21.98 50.93 -23.02
N ALA A 335 22.77 50.71 -24.08
CA ALA A 335 22.29 50.09 -25.33
C ALA A 335 21.86 48.61 -25.11
N TYR A 336 22.45 47.91 -24.14
CA TYR A 336 22.13 46.53 -23.83
C TYR A 336 20.74 46.43 -23.21
N ALA A 337 20.46 47.28 -22.20
CA ALA A 337 19.14 47.33 -21.56
C ALA A 337 18.02 47.69 -22.55
N LEU A 338 18.30 48.60 -23.50
CA LEU A 338 17.36 48.94 -24.57
C LEU A 338 17.14 47.78 -25.53
N ASP A 339 18.18 47.03 -25.90
CA ASP A 339 18.06 45.85 -26.77
C ASP A 339 17.28 44.75 -26.09
N GLU A 340 17.55 44.47 -24.81
CA GLU A 340 16.78 43.50 -23.99
C GLU A 340 15.31 43.91 -23.90
N ALA A 341 15.01 45.19 -23.64
CA ALA A 341 13.62 45.68 -23.61
C ALA A 341 12.91 45.51 -24.95
N ARG A 342 13.61 45.79 -26.07
CA ARG A 342 13.04 45.55 -27.43
C ARG A 342 12.75 44.11 -27.70
N ARG A 343 13.66 43.19 -27.35
CA ARG A 343 13.47 41.76 -27.51
C ARG A 343 12.32 41.26 -26.65
N THR A 344 12.25 41.67 -25.40
CA THR A 344 11.18 41.32 -24.47
C THR A 344 9.81 41.76 -25.00
N ALA A 345 9.70 43.05 -25.46
CA ALA A 345 8.46 43.56 -26.03
C ALA A 345 8.06 42.82 -27.31
N GLY A 346 9.02 42.54 -28.20
CA GLY A 346 8.78 41.78 -29.43
C GLY A 346 8.32 40.35 -29.17
N ASP A 347 8.99 39.66 -28.28
CA ASP A 347 8.62 38.29 -27.88
C ASP A 347 7.24 38.23 -27.21
N LEU A 348 6.89 39.22 -26.37
CA LEU A 348 5.60 39.30 -25.72
C LEU A 348 4.46 39.42 -26.74
N VAL A 349 4.61 40.35 -27.72
CA VAL A 349 3.62 40.53 -28.80
C VAL A 349 3.44 39.23 -29.62
N LYS A 350 4.56 38.57 -29.93
CA LYS A 350 4.52 37.30 -30.67
C LYS A 350 3.85 36.20 -29.89
N CYS A 351 4.23 36.02 -28.60
CA CYS A 351 3.65 35.04 -27.72
C CYS A 351 2.13 35.23 -27.56
N ASP A 352 1.67 36.46 -27.35
CA ASP A 352 0.26 36.78 -27.19
C ASP A 352 -0.53 36.56 -28.50
N SER A 353 0.09 36.86 -29.67
CA SER A 353 -0.47 36.52 -30.98
C SER A 353 -0.63 35.01 -31.16
N ASP A 354 0.40 34.23 -30.81
CA ASP A 354 0.39 32.76 -30.88
C ASP A 354 -0.66 32.17 -29.93
N PHE A 355 -0.81 32.75 -28.73
CA PHE A 355 -1.88 32.34 -27.79
C PHE A 355 -3.29 32.59 -28.37
N ASN A 356 -3.52 33.77 -28.98
CA ASN A 356 -4.81 34.10 -29.58
C ASN A 356 -5.13 33.19 -30.76
N ALA A 357 -4.15 32.88 -31.60
CA ALA A 357 -4.28 31.93 -32.70
C ALA A 357 -4.65 30.52 -32.17
N PHE A 358 -3.93 30.05 -31.14
CA PHE A 358 -4.22 28.81 -30.46
C PHE A 358 -5.65 28.80 -29.87
N LYS A 359 -6.05 29.85 -29.13
CA LYS A 359 -7.39 29.95 -28.52
C LYS A 359 -8.49 29.88 -29.59
N THR A 360 -8.30 30.53 -30.75
CA THR A 360 -9.25 30.51 -31.85
C THR A 360 -9.36 29.11 -32.47
N SER A 361 -8.26 28.46 -32.76
CA SER A 361 -8.21 27.09 -33.29
C SER A 361 -8.83 26.08 -32.32
N SER A 362 -8.40 26.12 -31.05
CA SER A 362 -8.87 25.24 -29.97
C SER A 362 -10.40 25.38 -29.75
N ASN A 363 -10.95 26.58 -29.79
CA ASN A 363 -12.39 26.81 -29.63
C ASN A 363 -13.24 26.03 -30.63
N LYS A 364 -12.79 25.87 -31.88
CA LYS A 364 -13.52 25.07 -32.91
C LYS A 364 -13.57 23.60 -32.50
N GLU A 365 -12.45 23.07 -31.99
CA GLU A 365 -12.35 21.69 -31.51
C GLU A 365 -13.23 21.45 -30.27
N VAL A 366 -13.14 22.36 -29.30
CA VAL A 366 -13.90 22.30 -28.03
C VAL A 366 -15.41 22.32 -28.32
N ASN A 367 -15.90 23.20 -29.21
CA ASN A 367 -17.32 23.27 -29.55
C ASN A 367 -17.83 21.94 -30.14
N TYR A 368 -17.01 21.26 -30.95
CA TYR A 368 -17.36 19.94 -31.46
C TYR A 368 -17.43 18.88 -30.35
N LEU A 369 -16.44 18.88 -29.45
CA LEU A 369 -16.39 17.95 -28.33
C LEU A 369 -17.54 18.13 -27.33
N VAL A 370 -17.95 19.38 -27.07
CA VAL A 370 -19.14 19.70 -26.26
C VAL A 370 -20.36 19.07 -26.86
N LYS A 371 -20.53 19.23 -28.19
CA LYS A 371 -21.67 18.65 -28.88
C LYS A 371 -21.70 17.11 -28.88
N GLU A 372 -20.52 16.48 -29.03
CA GLU A 372 -20.40 15.02 -28.94
C GLU A 372 -20.72 14.54 -27.51
N PHE A 373 -20.22 15.23 -26.49
CA PHE A 373 -20.50 14.94 -25.09
C PHE A 373 -21.98 15.05 -24.75
N GLU A 374 -22.64 16.14 -25.16
CA GLU A 374 -24.08 16.32 -24.92
C GLU A 374 -24.93 15.27 -25.61
N MET A 375 -24.54 14.87 -26.83
CA MET A 375 -25.23 13.77 -27.53
C MET A 375 -25.08 12.43 -26.81
N LYS A 376 -23.87 12.11 -26.29
CA LYS A 376 -23.64 10.89 -25.51
C LYS A 376 -24.40 10.93 -24.21
N LYS A 377 -24.29 12.05 -23.46
CA LYS A 377 -25.03 12.25 -22.20
C LYS A 377 -26.53 12.06 -22.38
N ALA A 378 -27.10 12.61 -23.47
CA ALA A 378 -28.51 12.42 -23.81
C ALA A 378 -28.80 10.95 -24.11
N ALA A 379 -27.98 10.27 -24.93
CA ALA A 379 -28.17 8.87 -25.30
C ALA A 379 -28.11 7.96 -24.05
N ASP A 380 -27.15 8.18 -23.15
CA ASP A 380 -27.00 7.42 -21.90
C ASP A 380 -28.16 7.73 -20.93
N GLY A 381 -28.62 8.97 -20.87
CA GLY A 381 -29.82 9.35 -20.13
C GLY A 381 -31.04 8.56 -20.59
N TYR A 382 -31.27 8.51 -21.91
CA TYR A 382 -32.37 7.72 -22.49
C TYR A 382 -32.20 6.20 -22.28
N ALA A 383 -30.97 5.67 -22.33
CA ALA A 383 -30.71 4.26 -22.08
C ALA A 383 -31.00 3.86 -20.62
N ARG A 384 -30.84 4.78 -19.68
CA ARG A 384 -31.14 4.59 -18.24
C ARG A 384 -32.58 4.99 -17.87
N ALA A 385 -33.34 5.52 -18.81
CA ALA A 385 -34.72 5.93 -18.58
C ALA A 385 -35.61 4.73 -18.22
N THR A 386 -36.29 4.83 -17.11
CA THR A 386 -37.26 3.83 -16.67
C THR A 386 -38.68 4.32 -17.01
N THR A 387 -39.46 3.43 -17.63
CA THR A 387 -40.88 3.71 -17.90
C THR A 387 -41.71 3.00 -16.83
N SER A 388 -42.40 3.78 -16.02
CA SER A 388 -43.35 3.26 -15.03
C SER A 388 -44.78 3.56 -15.45
N ARG A 389 -45.70 2.66 -15.08
CA ARG A 389 -47.14 2.90 -15.25
C ARG A 389 -47.59 3.84 -14.14
N THR A 390 -48.42 4.82 -14.50
CA THR A 390 -49.05 5.72 -13.50
C THR A 390 -50.36 5.11 -13.00
N GLY A 391 -50.92 5.62 -11.91
CA GLY A 391 -52.26 5.28 -11.46
C GLY A 391 -53.37 6.02 -12.31
N VAL A 392 -53.00 6.78 -13.32
CA VAL A 392 -53.93 7.56 -14.15
C VAL A 392 -54.26 6.78 -15.42
N LEU A 393 -55.55 6.57 -15.70
CA LEU A 393 -56.01 5.90 -16.88
C LEU A 393 -55.66 6.71 -18.16
N ASP A 394 -55.20 6.02 -19.18
CA ASP A 394 -55.04 6.60 -20.53
C ASP A 394 -56.36 6.57 -21.29
N THR A 395 -57.09 7.66 -21.20
CA THR A 395 -58.43 7.79 -21.81
C THR A 395 -58.43 7.59 -23.33
N ALA A 396 -57.29 7.83 -24.00
CA ALA A 396 -57.19 7.61 -25.44
C ALA A 396 -57.14 6.11 -25.79
N ASN A 397 -56.56 5.28 -24.92
CA ASN A 397 -56.46 3.83 -25.09
C ASN A 397 -57.51 3.02 -24.33
N LEU A 398 -58.39 3.67 -23.59
CA LEU A 398 -59.37 3.03 -22.72
C LEU A 398 -60.34 2.10 -23.53
N HIS A 399 -60.61 2.41 -24.77
CA HIS A 399 -61.48 1.60 -25.64
C HIS A 399 -60.91 0.21 -25.95
N THR A 400 -59.60 -0.02 -25.70
CA THR A 400 -58.88 -1.29 -25.90
C THR A 400 -58.95 -2.22 -24.72
N TYR A 401 -59.67 -1.88 -23.64
CA TYR A 401 -59.69 -2.59 -22.37
C TYR A 401 -60.00 -4.11 -22.41
N LYS A 402 -60.67 -4.57 -23.50
CA LYS A 402 -61.01 -5.98 -23.65
C LYS A 402 -59.86 -6.87 -24.10
N TYR A 403 -58.80 -6.27 -24.66
CA TYR A 403 -57.67 -7.02 -25.25
C TYR A 403 -56.30 -6.38 -24.99
N ASN A 404 -56.25 -5.32 -24.21
CA ASN A 404 -55.00 -4.65 -23.82
C ASN A 404 -55.02 -4.34 -22.32
N ASP A 405 -54.08 -4.93 -21.59
CA ASP A 405 -53.89 -4.73 -20.15
C ASP A 405 -53.17 -3.41 -19.80
N ASP A 406 -52.66 -2.70 -20.82
CA ASP A 406 -51.82 -1.51 -20.68
C ASP A 406 -52.64 -0.23 -20.78
N LEU A 407 -53.56 -0.05 -19.81
CA LEU A 407 -54.57 1.02 -19.79
C LEU A 407 -54.12 2.27 -19.01
N PHE A 408 -52.95 2.25 -18.43
CA PHE A 408 -52.43 3.37 -17.61
C PHE A 408 -51.43 4.22 -18.41
N LYS A 409 -51.47 5.53 -18.20
CA LYS A 409 -50.46 6.42 -18.78
C LYS A 409 -49.06 6.01 -18.27
N LYS A 410 -48.11 6.04 -19.21
CA LYS A 410 -46.70 5.76 -18.90
C LYS A 410 -45.96 7.08 -18.68
N ILE A 411 -45.15 7.14 -17.61
CA ILE A 411 -44.23 8.23 -17.36
C ILE A 411 -42.84 7.66 -17.51
N THR A 412 -42.03 8.27 -18.36
CA THR A 412 -40.61 7.96 -18.49
C THR A 412 -39.82 8.93 -17.61
N THR A 413 -39.20 8.40 -16.59
CA THR A 413 -38.31 9.16 -15.70
C THR A 413 -36.88 8.96 -16.15
N ILE A 414 -36.19 10.03 -16.50
CA ILE A 414 -34.78 10.05 -16.82
C ILE A 414 -34.04 10.34 -15.52
N PRO A 415 -33.22 9.39 -14.97
CA PRO A 415 -32.46 9.65 -13.77
C PRO A 415 -31.39 10.72 -14.02
N ASP A 416 -31.12 11.53 -13.01
CA ASP A 416 -30.07 12.53 -13.07
C ASP A 416 -28.72 11.90 -13.41
N ALA A 417 -27.98 12.55 -14.28
CA ALA A 417 -26.61 12.14 -14.60
C ALA A 417 -25.70 12.42 -13.40
N LYS A 418 -24.75 11.51 -13.13
CA LYS A 418 -23.73 11.74 -12.09
C LYS A 418 -22.94 13.00 -12.42
N SER A 419 -22.69 13.85 -11.40
CA SER A 419 -21.82 15.00 -11.56
C SER A 419 -20.36 14.55 -11.59
N HIS A 420 -19.62 15.02 -12.57
CA HIS A 420 -18.20 14.71 -12.76
C HIS A 420 -17.33 15.88 -12.31
N GLY A 421 -16.11 15.57 -11.78
CA GLY A 421 -15.10 16.55 -11.46
C GLY A 421 -13.73 16.07 -11.97
N LEU A 422 -12.84 17.00 -12.30
CA LEU A 422 -11.51 16.71 -12.83
C LEU A 422 -10.40 17.37 -12.00
N ILE A 423 -9.39 16.59 -11.70
CA ILE A 423 -8.12 17.06 -11.11
C ILE A 423 -7.01 16.74 -12.10
N PHE A 424 -6.37 17.77 -12.63
CA PHE A 424 -5.18 17.62 -13.47
C PHE A 424 -3.92 17.72 -12.61
N ASN A 425 -3.06 16.72 -12.71
CA ASN A 425 -1.78 16.63 -12.03
C ASN A 425 -0.68 16.59 -13.08
N ILE A 426 -0.02 17.73 -13.31
CA ILE A 426 0.89 17.95 -14.44
C ILE A 426 2.33 18.02 -13.94
N ASP A 427 3.18 17.26 -14.57
CA ASP A 427 4.62 17.24 -14.33
C ASP A 427 5.26 18.57 -14.72
N TRP A 428 5.93 19.21 -13.74
CA TRP A 428 6.67 20.43 -13.92
C TRP A 428 8.17 20.22 -13.71
N SER A 429 8.68 19.13 -14.31
CA SER A 429 10.08 18.72 -14.24
C SER A 429 10.89 19.22 -15.42
N GLY A 430 12.22 19.30 -15.25
CA GLY A 430 13.14 19.76 -16.29
C GLY A 430 13.12 18.91 -17.56
N SER A 431 12.78 17.62 -17.48
CA SER A 431 12.65 16.72 -18.63
C SER A 431 11.50 17.14 -19.57
N MET A 432 10.43 17.73 -19.02
CA MET A 432 9.27 18.20 -19.76
C MET A 432 9.55 19.42 -20.66
N HIS A 433 10.71 20.09 -20.56
CA HIS A 433 10.97 21.38 -21.23
C HIS A 433 10.70 21.39 -22.74
N HIS A 434 10.90 20.26 -23.43
CA HIS A 434 10.61 20.16 -24.87
C HIS A 434 9.12 19.98 -25.22
N ASN A 435 8.32 19.52 -24.27
CA ASN A 435 6.94 19.11 -24.48
C ASN A 435 5.94 19.99 -23.73
N ILE A 436 6.43 20.85 -22.82
CA ILE A 436 5.58 21.59 -21.88
C ILE A 436 4.58 22.53 -22.55
N LEU A 437 4.95 23.20 -23.62
CA LEU A 437 4.04 24.10 -24.36
C LEU A 437 2.86 23.33 -24.95
N ASP A 438 3.14 22.17 -25.55
CA ASP A 438 2.10 21.34 -26.14
C ASP A 438 1.23 20.70 -25.05
N THR A 439 1.82 20.32 -23.92
CA THR A 439 1.09 19.82 -22.74
C THR A 439 0.15 20.89 -22.18
N ILE A 440 0.61 22.14 -22.04
CA ILE A 440 -0.21 23.25 -21.57
C ILE A 440 -1.33 23.56 -22.59
N LYS A 441 -1.05 23.55 -23.90
CA LYS A 441 -2.10 23.71 -24.93
C LYS A 441 -3.20 22.63 -24.79
N GLN A 442 -2.82 21.37 -24.56
CA GLN A 442 -3.77 20.28 -24.34
C GLN A 442 -4.63 20.50 -23.09
N THR A 443 -3.95 20.85 -21.99
CA THR A 443 -4.62 21.16 -20.72
C THR A 443 -5.61 22.30 -20.87
N LEU A 444 -5.22 23.40 -21.52
CA LEU A 444 -6.11 24.54 -21.78
C LEU A 444 -7.30 24.18 -22.65
N THR A 445 -7.11 23.28 -23.63
CA THR A 445 -8.22 22.76 -24.47
C THR A 445 -9.20 21.96 -23.63
N LEU A 446 -8.71 21.03 -22.77
CA LEU A 446 -9.54 20.25 -21.86
C LEU A 446 -10.28 21.12 -20.84
N VAL A 447 -9.57 22.08 -20.24
CA VAL A 447 -10.14 23.04 -19.29
C VAL A 447 -11.24 23.90 -19.96
N SER A 448 -11.01 24.34 -21.20
CA SER A 448 -12.03 25.07 -21.97
C SER A 448 -13.27 24.22 -22.25
N PHE A 449 -13.08 22.92 -22.51
CA PHE A 449 -14.18 21.97 -22.61
C PHE A 449 -14.95 21.86 -21.29
N CYS A 450 -14.23 21.62 -20.16
CA CYS A 450 -14.85 21.51 -18.84
C CYS A 450 -15.69 22.74 -18.49
N ARG A 451 -15.17 23.94 -18.74
CA ARG A 451 -15.90 25.19 -18.51
C ARG A 451 -17.18 25.30 -19.33
N LYS A 452 -17.15 24.89 -20.61
CA LYS A 452 -18.34 24.96 -21.50
C LYS A 452 -19.42 23.95 -21.10
N VAL A 453 -19.01 22.78 -20.57
CA VAL A 453 -19.94 21.71 -20.14
C VAL A 453 -20.37 21.86 -18.69
N GLY A 454 -19.73 22.75 -17.92
CA GLY A 454 -20.04 22.97 -16.51
C GLY A 454 -19.45 21.88 -15.59
N ILE A 455 -18.34 21.27 -15.98
CA ILE A 455 -17.59 20.31 -15.14
C ILE A 455 -16.57 21.06 -14.30
N ASP A 456 -16.62 20.86 -12.99
CA ASP A 456 -15.63 21.44 -12.07
C ASP A 456 -14.24 20.82 -12.26
N TYR A 457 -13.20 21.65 -12.13
CA TYR A 457 -11.82 21.20 -12.28
C TYR A 457 -10.85 22.03 -11.43
N ASP A 458 -9.70 21.41 -11.11
CA ASP A 458 -8.49 22.06 -10.63
C ASP A 458 -7.29 21.54 -11.44
N VAL A 459 -6.32 22.42 -11.68
CA VAL A 459 -5.07 22.09 -12.37
C VAL A 459 -3.90 22.39 -11.44
N TYR A 460 -3.16 21.35 -11.10
CA TYR A 460 -1.96 21.41 -10.29
C TYR A 460 -0.72 21.11 -11.14
N LEU A 461 0.34 21.88 -10.92
CA LEU A 461 1.68 21.54 -11.37
C LEU A 461 2.43 20.96 -10.16
N PHE A 462 3.05 19.79 -10.29
CA PHE A 462 3.88 19.22 -9.23
C PHE A 462 5.37 19.41 -9.54
N THR A 463 6.12 19.89 -8.56
CA THR A 463 7.54 20.23 -8.68
C THR A 463 8.22 20.23 -7.31
N ASP A 464 9.54 20.13 -7.29
CA ASP A 464 10.39 20.33 -6.11
C ASP A 464 11.14 21.67 -6.14
N ALA A 465 10.93 22.49 -7.18
CA ALA A 465 11.66 23.76 -7.37
C ALA A 465 11.04 24.98 -6.67
N TYR A 466 9.80 24.86 -6.16
CA TYR A 466 9.13 25.97 -5.47
C TYR A 466 9.57 26.05 -4.01
N HIS A 467 10.63 26.80 -3.73
CA HIS A 467 11.16 26.96 -2.36
C HIS A 467 10.35 27.99 -1.56
N LYS A 468 9.31 27.54 -0.87
CA LYS A 468 8.59 28.36 0.12
C LYS A 468 9.25 28.28 1.50
N HIS A 469 9.79 27.13 1.84
CA HIS A 469 10.53 26.89 3.08
C HIS A 469 11.70 25.94 2.77
N SER A 470 12.92 26.40 3.08
CA SER A 470 14.10 25.56 3.14
C SER A 470 14.07 24.81 4.48
N THR A 471 13.18 23.83 4.62
CA THR A 471 13.26 22.92 5.75
C THR A 471 14.41 21.96 5.47
N SER A 472 15.35 21.89 6.40
CA SER A 472 16.47 20.95 6.28
C SER A 472 15.90 19.52 6.21
N TYR A 473 16.45 18.70 5.35
CA TYR A 473 16.15 17.27 5.26
C TYR A 473 16.17 16.58 6.62
N HIS A 474 17.12 16.95 7.52
CA HIS A 474 17.22 16.45 8.88
C HIS A 474 16.02 16.83 9.77
N ASP A 475 15.43 18.01 9.56
CA ASP A 475 14.29 18.47 10.39
C ASP A 475 13.00 17.72 10.05
N LEU A 476 12.90 17.15 8.85
CA LEU A 476 11.72 16.38 8.38
C LEU A 476 11.82 14.88 8.69
N CYS A 477 13.04 14.33 8.72
CA CYS A 477 13.27 12.90 8.94
C CYS A 477 13.12 12.47 10.40
N GLY A 478 13.31 13.39 11.36
CA GLY A 478 13.46 13.06 12.78
C GLY A 478 12.19 12.70 13.52
N GLN A 479 11.01 12.58 12.90
CA GLN A 479 9.79 12.66 13.70
C GLN A 479 8.85 11.46 13.63
N ILE A 480 8.85 10.61 12.58
CA ILE A 480 7.80 9.58 12.50
C ILE A 480 8.34 8.25 11.95
N GLU A 481 8.66 7.34 12.86
CA GLU A 481 8.97 5.95 12.51
C GLU A 481 7.76 5.28 11.84
N GLY A 482 8.02 4.42 10.85
CA GLY A 482 6.98 3.66 10.16
C GLY A 482 6.11 4.48 9.20
N HIS A 483 6.50 5.73 8.86
CA HIS A 483 5.77 6.53 7.89
C HIS A 483 6.60 6.79 6.63
N VAL A 484 5.89 6.92 5.49
CA VAL A 484 6.48 7.40 4.24
C VAL A 484 6.85 8.88 4.40
N ILE A 485 8.07 9.23 4.02
CA ILE A 485 8.58 10.59 4.09
C ILE A 485 8.17 11.34 2.82
N LEU A 486 7.41 12.40 2.99
CA LEU A 486 7.00 13.32 1.94
C LEU A 486 7.72 14.64 2.16
N ASP A 487 8.80 14.84 1.42
CA ASP A 487 9.66 16.02 1.52
C ASP A 487 9.86 16.68 0.15
N ASN A 488 10.23 17.95 0.14
CA ASN A 488 10.66 18.72 -1.04
C ASN A 488 9.74 18.62 -2.26
N PHE A 489 8.42 18.73 -2.07
CA PHE A 489 7.51 18.87 -3.20
C PHE A 489 6.49 19.98 -2.99
N ASN A 490 5.96 20.49 -4.07
CA ASN A 490 4.89 21.47 -4.08
C ASN A 490 3.86 21.16 -5.15
N MET A 491 2.61 21.45 -4.82
CA MET A 491 1.46 21.38 -5.71
C MET A 491 0.97 22.80 -6.00
N LEU A 492 1.27 23.32 -7.19
CA LEU A 492 0.92 24.68 -7.59
C LEU A 492 -0.46 24.67 -8.27
N ASN A 493 -1.47 25.24 -7.66
CA ASN A 493 -2.80 25.36 -8.27
C ASN A 493 -2.81 26.51 -9.29
N VAL A 494 -2.62 26.21 -10.57
CA VAL A 494 -2.49 27.23 -11.63
C VAL A 494 -3.84 27.62 -12.26
N LEU A 495 -4.83 26.72 -12.29
CA LEU A 495 -6.16 26.97 -12.84
C LEU A 495 -7.22 26.28 -12.00
N THR A 496 -8.34 26.95 -11.78
CA THR A 496 -9.49 26.39 -11.03
C THR A 496 -10.82 26.81 -11.65
N SER A 497 -11.84 25.96 -11.51
CA SER A 497 -13.23 26.29 -11.94
C SER A 497 -13.82 27.46 -11.15
N LYS A 498 -13.27 27.81 -9.98
CA LYS A 498 -13.70 28.96 -9.16
C LYS A 498 -13.42 30.31 -9.80
N SER A 499 -12.40 30.40 -10.66
CA SER A 499 -12.00 31.66 -11.28
C SER A 499 -13.09 32.14 -12.24
N ASN A 500 -13.43 33.43 -12.20
CA ASN A 500 -14.31 34.03 -13.20
C ASN A 500 -13.62 34.06 -14.58
N ASN A 501 -14.37 34.35 -15.64
CA ASN A 501 -13.87 34.25 -17.02
C ASN A 501 -12.64 35.17 -17.25
N ARG A 502 -12.64 36.39 -16.70
CA ARG A 502 -11.52 37.33 -16.86
C ARG A 502 -10.24 36.84 -16.14
N GLN A 503 -10.41 36.35 -14.92
CA GLN A 503 -9.29 35.78 -14.15
C GLN A 503 -8.74 34.54 -14.86
N HIS A 504 -9.61 33.63 -15.28
CA HIS A 504 -9.22 32.43 -15.98
C HIS A 504 -8.46 32.73 -17.29
N ASP A 505 -8.97 33.66 -18.12
CA ASP A 505 -8.30 34.04 -19.37
C ASP A 505 -6.90 34.61 -19.10
N ARG A 506 -6.76 35.41 -18.03
CA ARG A 506 -5.46 35.96 -17.62
C ARG A 506 -4.51 34.88 -17.12
N GLN A 507 -4.97 33.98 -16.26
CA GLN A 507 -4.17 32.85 -15.77
C GLN A 507 -3.74 31.91 -16.91
N ALA A 508 -4.65 31.61 -17.86
CA ALA A 508 -4.35 30.80 -19.02
C ALA A 508 -3.29 31.44 -19.94
N LEU A 509 -3.39 32.77 -20.18
CA LEU A 509 -2.39 33.51 -20.94
C LEU A 509 -1.03 33.48 -20.25
N ASN A 510 -0.98 33.76 -18.94
CA ASN A 510 0.26 33.79 -18.20
C ASN A 510 0.92 32.40 -18.14
N LEU A 511 0.13 31.32 -17.96
CA LEU A 511 0.64 29.95 -18.00
C LEU A 511 1.19 29.58 -19.39
N PHE A 512 0.52 30.04 -20.45
CA PHE A 512 1.02 29.88 -21.84
C PHE A 512 2.35 30.63 -22.04
N ARG A 513 2.49 31.87 -21.53
CA ARG A 513 3.72 32.65 -21.60
C ARG A 513 4.89 31.95 -20.92
N ILE A 514 4.65 31.32 -19.76
CA ILE A 514 5.68 30.51 -19.06
C ILE A 514 6.13 29.37 -19.95
N ALA A 515 5.18 28.54 -20.43
CA ALA A 515 5.48 27.40 -21.27
C ALA A 515 6.17 27.80 -22.60
N TYR A 516 5.72 28.90 -23.21
CA TYR A 516 6.35 29.48 -24.40
C TYR A 516 7.79 29.86 -24.14
N THR A 517 8.05 30.57 -23.02
CA THR A 517 9.40 31.03 -22.63
C THR A 517 10.33 29.82 -22.40
N ILE A 518 9.86 28.77 -21.77
CA ILE A 518 10.67 27.56 -21.51
C ILE A 518 11.09 26.91 -22.84
N VAL A 519 10.16 26.74 -23.79
CA VAL A 519 10.43 26.05 -25.06
C VAL A 519 11.30 26.89 -25.99
N TYR A 520 10.99 28.20 -26.14
CA TYR A 520 11.66 29.09 -27.09
C TYR A 520 12.78 29.92 -26.49
N ARG A 521 13.04 29.77 -25.17
CA ARG A 521 14.04 30.56 -24.42
C ARG A 521 13.84 32.08 -24.64
N SER A 522 12.58 32.53 -24.56
CA SER A 522 12.16 33.89 -24.83
C SER A 522 12.67 34.84 -23.74
N TYR A 523 12.91 36.10 -24.15
CA TYR A 523 13.29 37.19 -23.26
C TYR A 523 12.17 37.67 -22.31
N ILE A 524 10.94 37.19 -22.49
CA ILE A 524 9.83 37.48 -21.58
C ILE A 524 10.19 37.05 -20.15
N GLY A 525 10.93 35.95 -20.01
CA GLY A 525 11.30 35.35 -18.72
C GLY A 525 10.13 34.62 -18.06
N ILE A 526 10.43 33.95 -16.96
CA ILE A 526 9.47 33.25 -16.09
C ILE A 526 9.63 33.76 -14.67
N PRO A 527 8.55 33.76 -13.85
CA PRO A 527 8.68 34.01 -12.43
C PRO A 527 9.66 33.01 -11.80
N TYR A 528 10.55 33.49 -10.93
CA TYR A 528 11.58 32.63 -10.30
C TYR A 528 10.99 31.40 -9.60
N THR A 529 9.85 31.57 -8.95
CA THR A 529 9.12 30.50 -8.24
C THR A 529 8.46 29.47 -9.17
N MET A 530 8.41 29.73 -10.49
CA MET A 530 7.81 28.82 -11.48
C MET A 530 8.88 28.10 -12.31
N ASN A 531 10.12 28.03 -11.83
CA ASN A 531 11.17 27.23 -12.45
C ASN A 531 10.81 25.75 -12.43
N MET A 532 11.27 25.01 -13.43
CA MET A 532 11.11 23.57 -13.50
C MET A 532 12.11 22.88 -12.58
N GLY A 533 11.69 21.80 -11.92
CA GLY A 533 12.50 21.05 -10.97
C GLY A 533 12.62 19.56 -11.30
N GLY A 534 12.66 18.72 -10.27
CA GLY A 534 12.59 17.28 -10.36
C GLY A 534 11.16 16.75 -10.55
N THR A 535 10.98 15.43 -10.41
CA THR A 535 9.69 14.75 -10.69
C THR A 535 9.12 14.10 -9.41
N PRO A 536 8.56 14.89 -8.46
CA PRO A 536 7.94 14.36 -7.24
C PRO A 536 6.53 13.79 -7.54
N LEU A 537 6.44 12.83 -8.48
CA LEU A 537 5.17 12.22 -8.89
C LEU A 537 4.56 11.41 -7.76
N ASN A 538 5.36 10.65 -7.00
CA ASN A 538 4.87 9.80 -5.93
C ASN A 538 4.29 10.63 -4.78
N GLU A 539 4.98 11.71 -4.39
CA GLU A 539 4.52 12.68 -3.41
C GLU A 539 3.21 13.33 -3.86
N SER A 540 3.14 13.72 -5.14
CA SER A 540 1.92 14.34 -5.71
C SER A 540 0.73 13.39 -5.73
N LEU A 541 0.97 12.09 -5.96
CA LEU A 541 -0.07 11.04 -5.86
C LEU A 541 -0.55 10.91 -4.40
N LEU A 542 0.36 10.85 -3.44
CA LEU A 542 -0.02 10.74 -2.03
C LEU A 542 -0.74 12.00 -1.52
N ALA A 543 -0.42 13.18 -2.05
CA ALA A 543 -1.16 14.43 -1.78
C ALA A 543 -2.64 14.35 -2.22
N MET A 544 -3.00 13.46 -3.15
CA MET A 544 -4.40 13.25 -3.54
C MET A 544 -5.25 12.73 -2.37
N ASN A 545 -4.67 12.15 -1.31
CA ASN A 545 -5.41 11.78 -0.10
C ASN A 545 -6.12 12.97 0.56
N GLU A 546 -5.54 14.16 0.45
CA GLU A 546 -6.11 15.41 0.97
C GLU A 546 -6.88 16.17 -0.13
N LEU A 547 -6.35 16.21 -1.35
CA LEU A 547 -6.91 16.99 -2.44
C LEU A 547 -8.24 16.41 -2.96
N ILE A 548 -8.39 15.08 -3.08
CA ILE A 548 -9.64 14.46 -3.54
C ILE A 548 -10.81 14.76 -2.59
N PRO A 549 -10.70 14.53 -1.26
CA PRO A 549 -11.79 14.87 -0.33
C PRO A 549 -12.11 16.37 -0.31
N ALA A 550 -11.09 17.22 -0.33
CA ALA A 550 -11.27 18.67 -0.38
C ALA A 550 -11.99 19.13 -1.66
N PHE A 551 -11.61 18.58 -2.81
CA PHE A 551 -12.26 18.82 -4.10
C PHE A 551 -13.71 18.33 -4.09
N LYS A 552 -13.97 17.10 -3.62
CA LYS A 552 -15.31 16.50 -3.51
C LYS A 552 -16.23 17.31 -2.61
N LYS A 553 -15.73 17.73 -1.43
CA LYS A 553 -16.46 18.57 -0.50
C LYS A 553 -16.85 19.92 -1.11
N ARG A 554 -15.97 20.50 -1.91
CA ARG A 554 -16.16 21.79 -2.57
C ARG A 554 -17.17 21.73 -3.71
N THR A 555 -17.08 20.70 -4.56
CA THR A 555 -17.80 20.63 -5.85
C THR A 555 -19.07 19.80 -5.78
N GLY A 556 -19.18 18.90 -4.79
CA GLY A 556 -20.25 17.91 -4.73
C GLY A 556 -20.16 16.84 -5.84
N ALA A 557 -19.01 16.72 -6.53
CA ALA A 557 -18.83 15.74 -7.59
C ALA A 557 -18.99 14.31 -7.07
N GLN A 558 -19.79 13.51 -7.76
CA GLN A 558 -20.04 12.10 -7.44
C GLN A 558 -18.95 11.18 -8.02
N LYS A 559 -18.36 11.59 -9.13
CA LYS A 559 -17.28 10.86 -9.81
C LYS A 559 -16.13 11.82 -10.10
N ILE A 560 -14.93 11.48 -9.65
CA ILE A 560 -13.75 12.32 -9.80
C ILE A 560 -12.76 11.61 -10.71
N HIS A 561 -12.18 12.35 -11.64
CA HIS A 561 -11.12 11.87 -12.53
C HIS A 561 -9.83 12.62 -12.21
N VAL A 562 -8.82 11.88 -11.79
CA VAL A 562 -7.45 12.41 -11.62
C VAL A 562 -6.66 12.06 -12.87
N VAL A 563 -6.16 13.08 -13.55
CA VAL A 563 -5.41 12.94 -14.82
C VAL A 563 -3.97 13.37 -14.58
N CYS A 564 -3.07 12.41 -14.49
CA CYS A 564 -1.64 12.66 -14.38
C CYS A 564 -1.01 12.77 -15.78
N LEU A 565 -0.26 13.84 -16.03
CA LEU A 565 0.52 14.04 -17.26
C LEU A 565 2.00 14.12 -16.89
N THR A 566 2.80 13.16 -17.36
CA THR A 566 4.25 13.08 -17.07
C THR A 566 5.01 12.49 -18.25
N ASP A 567 6.31 12.79 -18.37
CA ASP A 567 7.22 12.12 -19.29
C ASP A 567 8.16 11.13 -18.57
N GLY A 568 8.12 11.09 -17.23
CA GLY A 568 9.01 10.31 -16.40
C GLY A 568 8.32 9.39 -15.40
N ASP A 569 9.14 8.67 -14.66
CA ASP A 569 8.75 7.91 -13.48
C ASP A 569 8.99 8.77 -12.22
N GLY A 570 8.21 8.57 -11.18
CA GLY A 570 8.39 9.25 -9.91
C GLY A 570 9.70 8.85 -9.22
N HIS A 571 10.30 9.76 -8.48
CA HIS A 571 11.42 9.42 -7.62
C HIS A 571 10.97 8.45 -6.51
N PRO A 572 11.80 7.47 -6.10
CA PRO A 572 11.44 6.58 -5.02
C PRO A 572 11.37 7.34 -3.71
N LEU A 573 10.30 7.13 -2.97
CA LEU A 573 10.14 7.66 -1.63
C LEU A 573 10.94 6.84 -0.62
N ARG A 574 11.19 7.43 0.52
CA ARG A 574 11.85 6.84 1.68
C ARG A 574 10.87 6.72 2.83
N ALA A 575 11.22 5.89 3.81
CA ALA A 575 10.45 5.73 5.04
C ALA A 575 11.32 6.04 6.25
N GLY A 576 10.69 6.55 7.31
CA GLY A 576 11.33 6.72 8.61
C GLY A 576 11.55 5.38 9.29
N ARG A 577 12.79 5.07 9.66
CA ARG A 577 13.17 3.85 10.38
C ARG A 577 14.25 4.16 11.42
N LYS A 578 14.11 3.58 12.60
CA LYS A 578 15.23 3.49 13.55
C LYS A 578 16.27 2.51 13.01
N MET A 579 17.53 2.88 13.06
CA MET A 579 18.63 2.06 12.57
C MET A 579 19.59 1.74 13.71
N GLN A 580 19.97 0.48 13.81
CA GLN A 580 21.00 0.03 14.75
C GLN A 580 22.34 -0.13 14.01
N GLY A 581 23.44 0.32 14.62
CA GLY A 581 24.78 0.12 14.08
C GLY A 581 25.74 1.29 14.31
N ARG A 582 27.02 1.13 13.92
CA ARG A 582 28.03 2.19 14.04
C ARG A 582 27.64 3.42 13.24
N GLY A 583 27.41 4.54 13.92
CA GLY A 583 27.12 5.84 13.32
C GLY A 583 25.64 6.22 13.31
N TYR A 584 24.75 5.38 13.84
CA TYR A 584 23.32 5.68 14.03
C TYR A 584 23.02 5.78 15.53
N ASP A 585 22.16 6.74 15.89
CA ASP A 585 21.59 6.83 17.22
C ASP A 585 20.31 5.97 17.23
N ALA A 586 20.22 5.03 18.18
CA ALA A 586 19.08 4.09 18.27
C ALA A 586 17.74 4.80 18.53
N ASP A 587 17.78 6.01 19.09
CA ASP A 587 16.58 6.81 19.37
C ASP A 587 16.20 7.74 18.21
N GLU A 588 17.06 7.90 17.21
CA GLU A 588 16.79 8.75 16.03
C GLU A 588 16.17 7.97 14.87
N VAL A 589 15.24 8.59 14.20
CA VAL A 589 14.61 8.06 12.98
C VAL A 589 15.35 8.56 11.75
N TYR A 590 15.79 7.64 10.92
CA TYR A 590 16.52 7.91 9.68
C TYR A 590 15.68 7.60 8.45
N ALA A 591 15.97 8.26 7.34
CA ALA A 591 15.30 8.01 6.06
C ALA A 591 15.90 6.79 5.36
N SER A 592 15.14 5.71 5.30
CA SER A 592 15.50 4.46 4.64
C SER A 592 14.87 4.31 3.27
N HIS A 593 15.60 3.75 2.30
CA HIS A 593 15.05 3.39 1.01
C HIS A 593 14.09 2.21 1.14
N MET A 594 12.91 2.34 0.53
CA MET A 594 11.92 1.27 0.49
C MET A 594 12.15 0.37 -0.72
N GLY A 595 12.20 -0.93 -0.50
CA GLY A 595 12.41 -1.96 -1.51
C GLY A 595 11.71 -3.27 -1.15
N ALA A 596 12.27 -4.41 -1.57
CA ALA A 596 11.74 -5.71 -1.19
C ALA A 596 11.68 -5.85 0.33
N GLY A 597 10.57 -6.39 0.84
CA GLY A 597 10.32 -6.50 2.28
C GLY A 597 9.62 -5.28 2.90
N TYR A 598 9.45 -4.18 2.17
CA TYR A 598 8.61 -3.06 2.62
C TYR A 598 7.17 -3.22 2.14
N PHE A 599 6.23 -2.85 2.99
CA PHE A 599 4.79 -2.92 2.72
C PHE A 599 4.13 -1.58 3.09
N LEU A 600 3.44 -0.97 2.12
CA LEU A 600 2.59 0.18 2.41
C LEU A 600 1.27 -0.32 3.00
N ARG A 601 0.93 0.16 4.17
CA ARG A 601 -0.27 -0.21 4.93
C ARG A 601 -1.31 0.90 4.87
N ASP A 602 -2.56 0.57 4.59
CA ASP A 602 -3.68 1.51 4.70
C ASP A 602 -4.66 1.07 5.78
N ARG A 603 -4.68 1.78 6.91
CA ARG A 603 -5.58 1.48 8.03
C ARG A 603 -7.06 1.66 7.68
N LYS A 604 -7.41 2.50 6.68
CA LYS A 604 -8.82 2.72 6.30
C LYS A 604 -9.42 1.57 5.49
N THR A 605 -8.65 1.02 4.58
CA THR A 605 -9.09 -0.11 3.74
C THR A 605 -8.64 -1.46 4.29
N GLY A 606 -7.72 -1.48 5.26
CA GLY A 606 -7.10 -2.68 5.78
C GLY A 606 -6.21 -3.41 4.77
N LYS A 607 -5.83 -2.77 3.66
CA LYS A 607 -5.02 -3.36 2.61
C LYS A 607 -3.54 -3.05 2.78
N MET A 608 -2.71 -3.96 2.26
CA MET A 608 -1.26 -3.81 2.20
C MET A 608 -0.76 -3.95 0.76
N TYR A 609 0.27 -3.18 0.43
CA TYR A 609 0.86 -3.12 -0.91
C TYR A 609 2.35 -3.36 -0.79
N ALA A 610 2.82 -4.53 -1.27
CA ALA A 610 4.21 -4.91 -1.22
C ALA A 610 5.04 -4.10 -2.23
N PHE A 611 6.19 -3.57 -1.81
CA PHE A 611 7.16 -2.99 -2.73
C PHE A 611 8.07 -4.09 -3.28
N GLU A 612 8.18 -4.14 -4.60
CA GLU A 612 9.09 -5.05 -5.28
C GLU A 612 10.50 -4.44 -5.32
N GLY A 613 11.52 -5.24 -5.09
CA GLY A 613 12.90 -4.79 -5.20
C GLY A 613 13.30 -4.52 -6.66
N GLY A 614 14.09 -3.49 -6.90
CA GLY A 614 14.90 -3.35 -8.11
C GLY A 614 14.49 -2.29 -9.14
N TYR A 615 13.27 -1.72 -9.12
CA TYR A 615 12.89 -0.68 -10.09
C TYR A 615 12.06 0.45 -9.47
N TYR A 616 12.40 1.70 -9.81
CA TYR A 616 11.76 2.92 -9.31
C TYR A 616 10.24 2.99 -9.58
N TYR A 617 9.77 2.45 -10.72
CA TYR A 617 8.35 2.48 -11.08
C TYR A 617 7.47 1.46 -10.34
N SER A 618 8.05 0.52 -9.62
CA SER A 618 7.25 -0.40 -8.81
C SER A 618 6.57 0.34 -7.65
N GLN A 619 7.22 1.35 -7.05
CA GLN A 619 6.62 2.15 -5.99
C GLN A 619 5.41 2.94 -6.48
N THR A 620 5.51 3.63 -7.63
CA THR A 620 4.39 4.41 -8.20
C THR A 620 3.14 3.57 -8.37
N ASN A 621 3.28 2.33 -8.87
CA ASN A 621 2.15 1.42 -9.04
C ASN A 621 1.46 1.10 -7.71
N GLN A 622 2.22 0.90 -6.63
CA GLN A 622 1.65 0.63 -5.30
C GLN A 622 0.86 1.82 -4.75
N TYR A 623 1.37 3.04 -4.93
CA TYR A 623 0.63 4.25 -4.54
C TYR A 623 -0.66 4.45 -5.36
N VAL A 624 -0.65 4.09 -6.63
CA VAL A 624 -1.86 4.13 -7.47
C VAL A 624 -2.88 3.08 -7.01
N HIS A 625 -2.44 1.85 -6.70
CA HIS A 625 -3.32 0.82 -6.11
C HIS A 625 -3.92 1.29 -4.79
N TYR A 626 -3.09 1.84 -3.91
CA TYR A 626 -3.52 2.42 -2.64
C TYR A 626 -4.62 3.48 -2.82
N LEU A 627 -4.41 4.43 -3.74
CA LEU A 627 -5.39 5.49 -3.99
C LEU A 627 -6.70 4.96 -4.60
N ARG A 628 -6.62 4.00 -5.53
CA ARG A 628 -7.80 3.40 -6.16
C ARG A 628 -8.66 2.62 -5.18
N ASP A 629 -8.02 1.92 -4.25
CA ASP A 629 -8.73 1.19 -3.21
C ASP A 629 -9.36 2.13 -2.17
N ARG A 630 -8.68 3.23 -1.87
CA ARG A 630 -9.14 4.23 -0.92
C ARG A 630 -10.26 5.12 -1.46
N PHE A 631 -10.26 5.37 -2.77
CA PHE A 631 -11.25 6.20 -3.49
C PHE A 631 -11.84 5.44 -4.69
N PRO A 632 -12.69 4.42 -4.46
CA PRO A 632 -13.22 3.57 -5.54
C PRO A 632 -14.12 4.35 -6.54
N GLU A 633 -14.66 5.50 -6.12
CA GLU A 633 -15.40 6.41 -6.99
C GLU A 633 -14.50 7.23 -7.92
N CYS A 634 -13.18 7.24 -7.69
CA CYS A 634 -12.23 8.00 -8.49
C CYS A 634 -11.62 7.14 -9.59
N SER A 635 -11.45 7.76 -10.78
CA SER A 635 -10.66 7.18 -11.87
C SER A 635 -9.32 7.89 -11.93
N ILE A 636 -8.23 7.15 -11.71
CA ILE A 636 -6.86 7.69 -11.72
C ILE A 636 -6.20 7.27 -13.01
N MET A 637 -5.96 8.23 -13.89
CA MET A 637 -5.46 8.03 -15.24
C MET A 637 -4.06 8.62 -15.39
N ASN A 638 -3.22 7.96 -16.18
CA ASN A 638 -1.90 8.48 -16.53
C ASN A 638 -1.78 8.69 -18.04
N ILE A 639 -1.30 9.84 -18.44
CA ILE A 639 -0.90 10.17 -19.82
C ILE A 639 0.61 10.34 -19.82
N ARG A 640 1.32 9.33 -20.33
CA ARG A 640 2.77 9.34 -20.39
C ARG A 640 3.27 9.76 -21.76
N LEU A 641 4.08 10.79 -21.78
CA LEU A 641 4.76 11.27 -22.99
C LEU A 641 6.06 10.49 -23.16
N LEU A 642 6.17 9.74 -24.25
CA LEU A 642 7.29 8.86 -24.52
C LEU A 642 8.29 9.53 -25.48
N ALA A 643 9.52 9.68 -25.04
CA ALA A 643 10.62 10.05 -25.91
C ALA A 643 10.99 8.92 -26.87
N SER A 644 11.83 9.23 -27.86
CA SER A 644 12.33 8.23 -28.80
C SER A 644 13.18 7.19 -28.06
N GLY A 645 12.77 5.94 -28.09
CA GLY A 645 13.46 4.82 -27.40
C GLY A 645 12.76 4.33 -26.13
N GLU A 646 11.86 5.07 -25.53
CA GLU A 646 11.16 4.65 -24.29
C GLU A 646 9.99 3.69 -24.54
N TRP A 647 9.57 3.52 -25.79
CA TRP A 647 8.48 2.62 -26.16
C TRP A 647 8.67 1.21 -25.65
N HIS A 648 9.88 0.69 -25.68
CA HIS A 648 10.14 -0.69 -25.25
C HIS A 648 9.88 -0.88 -23.76
N ARG A 649 10.37 0.05 -22.91
CA ARG A 649 10.17 0.01 -21.45
C ARG A 649 8.70 0.19 -21.10
N PHE A 650 8.05 1.17 -21.72
CA PHE A 650 6.62 1.43 -21.51
C PHE A 650 5.76 0.23 -21.87
N LYS A 651 6.00 -0.39 -23.04
CA LYS A 651 5.31 -1.59 -23.48
C LYS A 651 5.50 -2.74 -22.49
N GLN A 652 6.72 -2.96 -22.00
CA GLN A 652 7.02 -4.00 -21.02
C GLN A 652 6.27 -3.76 -19.71
N SER A 653 6.26 -2.54 -19.22
CA SER A 653 5.51 -2.15 -18.02
C SER A 653 3.99 -2.34 -18.17
N CYS A 654 3.45 -2.01 -19.37
CA CYS A 654 2.03 -2.15 -19.62
C CYS A 654 1.56 -3.59 -19.77
N LEU A 655 2.35 -4.44 -20.42
CA LEU A 655 1.97 -5.82 -20.66
C LEU A 655 2.22 -6.73 -19.46
N GLY A 656 3.17 -6.38 -18.57
CA GLY A 656 3.44 -7.13 -17.34
C GLY A 656 3.45 -8.65 -17.55
N HIS A 657 2.55 -9.37 -16.88
CA HIS A 657 2.39 -10.83 -17.01
C HIS A 657 1.88 -11.28 -18.40
N GLU A 658 1.25 -10.38 -19.17
CA GLU A 658 0.77 -10.65 -20.53
C GLU A 658 1.86 -10.39 -21.60
N TYR A 659 3.12 -10.18 -21.19
CA TYR A 659 4.23 -9.95 -22.10
C TYR A 659 4.60 -11.24 -22.84
N ASN A 660 3.95 -11.47 -23.98
CA ASN A 660 4.20 -12.58 -24.91
C ASN A 660 4.39 -12.07 -26.33
N GLU A 661 4.87 -12.93 -27.23
CA GLU A 661 5.23 -12.54 -28.58
C GLU A 661 4.03 -11.98 -29.41
N GLU A 662 2.85 -12.51 -29.19
CA GLU A 662 1.63 -12.08 -29.89
C GLU A 662 1.18 -10.68 -29.44
N ASN A 663 1.08 -10.46 -28.12
CA ASN A 663 0.69 -9.17 -27.55
C ASN A 663 1.73 -8.08 -27.86
N VAL A 664 3.02 -8.43 -27.86
CA VAL A 664 4.10 -7.52 -28.26
C VAL A 664 3.95 -7.11 -29.74
N LYS A 665 3.67 -8.06 -30.65
CA LYS A 665 3.44 -7.76 -32.08
C LYS A 665 2.21 -6.85 -32.28
N LEU A 666 1.11 -7.10 -31.56
CA LEU A 666 -0.09 -6.28 -31.62
C LEU A 666 0.17 -4.86 -31.11
N ALA A 667 0.85 -4.72 -29.97
CA ALA A 667 1.21 -3.43 -29.39
C ALA A 667 2.13 -2.63 -30.34
N ASP A 668 3.14 -3.29 -30.94
CA ASP A 668 4.05 -2.65 -31.88
C ASP A 668 3.34 -2.23 -33.18
N ALA A 669 2.41 -3.02 -33.68
CA ALA A 669 1.60 -2.67 -34.84
C ALA A 669 0.72 -1.44 -34.55
N GLN A 670 0.06 -1.40 -33.40
CA GLN A 670 -0.71 -0.25 -32.95
C GLN A 670 0.16 1.00 -32.82
N TRP A 671 1.31 0.89 -32.14
CA TRP A 671 2.25 2.00 -31.97
C TRP A 671 2.80 2.56 -33.27
N ARG A 672 3.16 1.68 -34.22
CA ARG A 672 3.63 2.13 -35.56
C ARG A 672 2.54 2.91 -36.30
N LYS A 673 1.28 2.48 -36.21
CA LYS A 673 0.14 3.08 -36.91
C LYS A 673 -0.31 4.40 -36.29
N THR A 674 -0.39 4.46 -34.97
CA THR A 674 -1.07 5.56 -34.28
C THR A 674 -0.17 6.43 -33.42
N LYS A 675 1.06 5.96 -33.09
CA LYS A 675 1.95 6.58 -32.09
C LYS A 675 1.27 6.77 -30.73
N THR A 676 0.24 5.94 -30.46
CA THR A 676 -0.49 5.88 -29.20
C THR A 676 -0.65 4.45 -28.77
N PHE A 677 -0.68 4.22 -27.46
CA PHE A 677 -1.05 2.93 -26.91
C PHE A 677 -1.92 3.16 -25.67
N ILE A 678 -2.94 2.34 -25.50
CA ILE A 678 -3.84 2.39 -24.34
C ILE A 678 -3.65 1.10 -23.57
N CYS A 679 -3.23 1.23 -22.31
CA CYS A 679 -3.03 0.13 -21.39
C CYS A 679 -4.11 0.17 -20.31
N THR A 680 -4.85 -0.93 -20.17
CA THR A 680 -5.87 -1.13 -19.13
C THR A 680 -5.45 -2.15 -18.08
N ALA A 681 -4.35 -2.87 -18.30
CA ALA A 681 -3.81 -3.89 -17.41
C ALA A 681 -2.78 -3.34 -16.39
N SER A 682 -2.59 -2.01 -16.34
CA SER A 682 -1.67 -1.37 -15.39
C SER A 682 -2.35 -1.09 -14.05
N ALA A 683 -1.56 -0.64 -13.06
CA ALA A 683 -2.06 -0.13 -11.77
C ALA A 683 -3.05 1.02 -11.95
N TRP A 684 -2.85 1.86 -12.97
CA TRP A 684 -3.73 2.97 -13.33
C TRP A 684 -5.09 2.49 -13.83
N SER A 685 -6.15 3.29 -13.64
CA SER A 685 -7.45 2.98 -14.24
C SER A 685 -7.36 2.86 -15.75
N VAL A 686 -6.62 3.76 -16.38
CA VAL A 686 -6.17 3.71 -17.78
C VAL A 686 -4.82 4.42 -17.89
N GLN A 687 -3.90 3.84 -18.64
CA GLN A 687 -2.62 4.47 -18.93
C GLN A 687 -2.48 4.67 -20.44
N TYR A 688 -2.21 5.91 -20.84
CA TYR A 688 -2.00 6.29 -22.24
C TYR A 688 -0.50 6.53 -22.49
N GLY A 689 0.08 5.81 -23.42
CA GLY A 689 1.41 6.10 -23.95
C GLY A 689 1.31 6.92 -25.23
N LEU A 690 2.01 8.06 -25.29
CA LEU A 690 2.01 8.98 -26.40
C LEU A 690 3.42 9.28 -26.85
N ALA A 691 3.71 9.18 -28.16
CA ALA A 691 4.98 9.68 -28.65
C ALA A 691 5.03 11.21 -28.55
N ALA A 692 6.05 11.75 -27.87
CA ALA A 692 6.27 13.19 -27.73
C ALA A 692 6.32 13.92 -29.09
N SER A 693 6.88 13.27 -30.13
CA SER A 693 6.91 13.79 -31.50
C SER A 693 5.55 13.97 -32.14
N ALA A 694 4.51 13.28 -31.65
CA ALA A 694 3.18 13.35 -32.22
C ALA A 694 2.36 14.52 -31.64
N LEU A 695 2.80 15.15 -30.56
CA LEU A 695 2.26 16.41 -30.07
C LEU A 695 2.60 17.58 -30.99
N LYS A 696 3.73 17.52 -31.69
CA LYS A 696 4.27 18.62 -32.53
C LYS A 696 3.61 18.75 -33.92
N ASN A 697 2.73 17.84 -34.32
CA ASN A 697 2.09 17.89 -35.63
C ASN A 697 0.83 18.78 -35.63
N ASP A 698 1.01 20.06 -35.77
CA ASP A 698 -0.02 21.08 -36.05
C ASP A 698 -0.56 20.93 -37.48
N ALA A 699 -1.28 19.86 -37.77
CA ALA A 699 -2.07 19.84 -38.99
C ALA A 699 -3.43 20.48 -38.68
N GLU A 700 -3.65 21.67 -39.22
CA GLU A 700 -4.88 22.44 -39.07
C GLU A 700 -6.14 21.64 -39.46
N PHE A 701 -7.17 21.76 -38.64
CA PHE A 701 -8.51 21.29 -38.93
C PHE A 701 -9.18 22.35 -39.82
N GLU A 702 -8.96 22.26 -41.13
CA GLU A 702 -9.63 23.13 -42.11
C GLU A 702 -11.01 22.60 -42.38
N VAL A 703 -11.99 23.30 -41.87
CA VAL A 703 -13.38 23.16 -42.26
C VAL A 703 -13.89 24.55 -42.68
N ASP A 704 -14.48 24.64 -43.87
CA ASP A 704 -15.10 25.84 -44.36
C ASP A 704 -16.13 26.38 -43.35
N GLU A 705 -16.16 27.67 -43.10
CA GLU A 705 -17.07 28.30 -42.13
C GLU A 705 -18.56 28.00 -42.46
N ASN A 706 -18.87 27.70 -43.73
CA ASN A 706 -20.19 27.34 -44.22
C ASN A 706 -20.42 25.83 -44.42
N ALA A 707 -19.52 24.98 -43.89
CA ALA A 707 -19.60 23.53 -44.07
C ALA A 707 -20.87 22.95 -43.44
N THR A 708 -21.53 22.07 -44.16
CA THR A 708 -22.69 21.33 -43.67
C THR A 708 -22.32 20.37 -42.58
N LYS A 709 -23.28 20.01 -41.71
CA LYS A 709 -23.12 19.06 -40.60
C LYS A 709 -22.47 17.74 -41.05
N ALA A 710 -22.78 17.26 -42.27
CA ALA A 710 -22.19 16.06 -42.85
C ALA A 710 -20.71 16.24 -43.24
N GLN A 711 -20.35 17.41 -43.79
CA GLN A 711 -18.97 17.74 -44.13
C GLN A 711 -18.11 17.93 -42.92
N ILE A 712 -18.62 18.59 -41.86
CA ILE A 712 -17.96 18.71 -40.57
C ILE A 712 -17.71 17.32 -39.96
N LYS A 713 -18.73 16.44 -39.96
CA LYS A 713 -18.61 15.06 -39.47
C LYS A 713 -17.59 14.27 -40.28
N LYS A 714 -17.59 14.38 -41.63
CA LYS A 714 -16.65 13.69 -42.52
C LYS A 714 -15.22 14.19 -42.33
N ALA A 715 -15.02 15.51 -42.24
CA ALA A 715 -13.71 16.12 -41.97
C ALA A 715 -13.18 15.74 -40.58
N PHE A 716 -14.05 15.68 -39.60
CA PHE A 716 -13.71 15.24 -38.23
C PHE A 716 -13.39 13.74 -38.18
N THR A 717 -14.22 12.89 -38.81
CA THR A 717 -13.92 11.43 -38.89
C THR A 717 -12.60 11.18 -39.63
N LYS A 718 -12.32 11.97 -40.69
CA LYS A 718 -11.04 11.93 -41.42
C LYS A 718 -9.88 12.42 -40.52
N SER A 719 -10.11 13.44 -39.69
CA SER A 719 -9.11 13.95 -38.72
C SER A 719 -8.88 12.97 -37.55
N LEU A 720 -9.90 12.22 -37.10
CA LEU A 720 -9.80 11.12 -36.14
C LEU A 720 -9.05 9.92 -36.73
N GLY A 721 -9.22 9.65 -38.03
CA GLY A 721 -8.49 8.58 -38.74
C GLY A 721 -7.05 8.95 -39.10
N GLY A 722 -6.67 10.23 -39.04
CA GLY A 722 -5.31 10.74 -39.26
C GLY A 722 -4.41 10.51 -38.08
N LYS A 723 -3.11 10.78 -38.25
CA LYS A 723 -2.05 10.69 -37.22
C LYS A 723 -2.22 11.71 -36.05
N LYS A 724 -3.34 12.45 -36.00
CA LYS A 724 -3.62 13.48 -35.00
C LYS A 724 -4.09 12.84 -33.70
N MET A 725 -3.24 12.88 -32.75
CA MET A 725 -3.29 12.16 -31.49
C MET A 725 -4.18 12.79 -30.43
N ASN A 726 -4.22 14.13 -30.40
CA ASN A 726 -4.94 14.92 -29.40
C ASN A 726 -6.44 14.55 -29.34
N LYS A 727 -7.02 14.22 -30.51
CA LYS A 727 -8.45 13.91 -30.59
C LYS A 727 -8.82 12.51 -30.12
N LYS A 728 -7.91 11.53 -30.23
CA LYS A 728 -8.21 10.16 -29.75
C LYS A 728 -8.20 10.07 -28.23
N ILE A 729 -7.26 10.77 -27.57
CA ILE A 729 -7.23 10.82 -26.11
C ILE A 729 -8.44 11.61 -25.62
N LEU A 730 -8.71 12.74 -26.24
CA LEU A 730 -9.84 13.58 -25.87
C LEU A 730 -11.18 12.85 -26.07
N SER A 731 -11.37 12.12 -27.18
CA SER A 731 -12.59 11.34 -27.39
C SER A 731 -12.68 10.10 -26.49
N SER A 732 -11.56 9.45 -26.19
CA SER A 732 -11.50 8.35 -25.22
C SER A 732 -11.78 8.84 -23.80
N PHE A 733 -11.23 9.99 -23.45
CA PHE A 733 -11.49 10.66 -22.18
C PHE A 733 -12.97 11.08 -22.07
N ILE A 734 -13.52 11.71 -23.09
CA ILE A 734 -14.95 12.07 -23.15
C ILE A 734 -15.83 10.83 -23.05
N ALA A 735 -15.41 9.70 -23.64
CA ALA A 735 -16.15 8.43 -23.51
C ALA A 735 -16.22 7.90 -22.08
N GLN A 736 -15.26 8.25 -21.23
CA GLN A 736 -15.25 7.84 -19.82
C GLN A 736 -16.05 8.79 -18.91
N ILE A 737 -16.19 10.07 -19.30
CA ILE A 737 -16.90 11.07 -18.51
C ILE A 737 -18.33 11.36 -19.03
N ALA A 738 -18.71 10.88 -20.20
CA ALA A 738 -20.08 10.93 -20.74
C ALA A 738 -20.87 9.73 -20.26
#